data_f0def87ee49e962e1a18099c7954483b
#
_entry.id   f0def87ee49e962e1a18099c7954483b
#
_cell.length_a   1.000
_cell.length_b   1.000
_cell.length_c   1.000
_cell.angle_alpha   90.00
_cell.angle_beta   90.00
_cell.angle_gamma   90.00
#
_symmetry.space_group_name_H-M   'P 1'
#
loop_
_entity.id
_entity.type
_entity.pdbx_description
1 polymer ?
#
loop_
_entity_poly.entity_id
_entity_poly.type
_entity_poly.pdbx_seq_one_letter_code
_entity_poly.pdbx_strand_id
1 'polypeptide(L)'
;MNIRYPVRKADGREYKNYDELLTDIRKNAHGWWLLGISRYWHGGIHIGTSSSPASVLDADSPEKSVPLQFMMDGEVVAWRVNRDYANIECYQERPLRQSGTFVLVKSVYKPDEQDESSWLTLYQLYMHIAPLSEFPKRPLYRVTQKGHGVRMRKHSRHDDSREIVPDVLANKHGHARTLMQGETLAVLQQKSFLLEQRPEPFALVQRFQDGKPAGELFWVSMRPEFLEADGECYVCLPDWMHSALNHGVFDDVVVPSVPLKVTVKAGDPVGFLGAQDLANEDNYPQVITTDYKTHIELLSLDDHVPDIVANVKGIKTGKQFIKLKLKRPLYLRNGEGEESTFEQMSAITRADAGKIIPSDATSPFTDKTGVTYFQIRPHTWMHQDDVEQLSQHDLAGLNFHCIEAEHTTDFTRTLDERWLIDALKSISSHFDSEKGPASAQAKMFYDSLIHNAENRRPPDPYPDKSQDELLFGALHTNQMNIPEYVRRLIVKHDSDWHSTRDDTRWSSVFKDRDESPVVQLANGGFLDATRWMDKVPPFASQRSVWHFHPLEFVEAINPKGNCACGRDITLDELCDIAPKADKDILAQYLPEFNDGFREFGIISCREKAHFLAQCCHESGGLTLTKEIGGTGASYAPWYGRGLIQLTWQEVYTKYGAYVGEDFELDDAARNKIAQYPHCVRSAFWFYCVNKNVSKHAKNDDFNMVTALINGGFNGYNDRLKYFNRAVSVFKAEHLNVLKKEAGLSFEDSEIYNYRVYAYSWGRYHDPLRNESGTDKDKTEALKAYRRAVTLYERRGDAGKVADIESKINAPG
;
A
#
# COMPACT_ATOMS: atom_id res chain seq x y z
N MET A 1 -2.02 -5.68 11.35
CA MET A 1 -0.92 -4.78 10.92
C MET A 1 -1.08 -4.46 9.45
N ASN A 2 -1.01 -3.18 9.06
CA ASN A 2 -1.00 -2.79 7.66
C ASN A 2 0.45 -2.80 7.14
N ILE A 3 0.59 -3.12 5.85
CA ILE A 3 1.90 -3.21 5.17
C ILE A 3 1.85 -2.43 3.85
N ARG A 4 2.92 -1.70 3.55
CA ARG A 4 3.18 -0.98 2.30
C ARG A 4 4.64 -1.14 1.89
N TYR A 5 4.95 -0.93 0.63
CA TYR A 5 6.33 -0.78 0.19
C TYR A 5 6.88 0.58 0.61
N PRO A 6 8.20 0.75 0.82
CA PRO A 6 8.75 2.01 1.32
C PRO A 6 8.76 3.14 0.28
N VAL A 7 8.46 2.84 -0.97
CA VAL A 7 8.46 3.77 -2.11
C VAL A 7 7.15 3.70 -2.88
N ARG A 8 6.82 4.80 -3.54
CA ARG A 8 5.76 4.92 -4.53
C ARG A 8 6.34 5.27 -5.90
N LYS A 9 5.55 5.09 -6.95
CA LYS A 9 5.91 5.54 -8.31
C LYS A 9 6.02 7.06 -8.35
N ALA A 10 6.65 7.59 -9.40
CA ALA A 10 6.85 9.02 -9.59
C ALA A 10 5.55 9.85 -9.62
N ASP A 11 4.44 9.23 -9.93
CA ASP A 11 3.11 9.84 -9.90
C ASP A 11 2.38 9.68 -8.54
N GLY A 12 3.06 9.19 -7.51
CA GLY A 12 2.54 8.99 -6.16
C GLY A 12 1.71 7.72 -5.98
N ARG A 13 1.49 6.91 -7.03
CA ARG A 13 0.75 5.65 -6.92
C ARG A 13 1.58 4.55 -6.31
N GLU A 14 0.91 3.60 -5.65
CA GLU A 14 1.53 2.37 -5.15
C GLU A 14 1.98 1.47 -6.32
N TYR A 15 3.00 0.64 -6.07
CA TYR A 15 3.38 -0.42 -6.99
C TYR A 15 2.29 -1.49 -7.07
N LYS A 16 2.04 -2.00 -8.28
CA LYS A 16 1.03 -3.02 -8.55
C LYS A 16 1.34 -4.34 -7.83
N ASN A 17 2.60 -4.72 -7.83
CA ASN A 17 3.10 -5.95 -7.22
C ASN A 17 4.60 -5.85 -6.89
N TYR A 18 5.10 -6.87 -6.20
CA TYR A 18 6.48 -6.94 -5.76
C TYR A 18 7.49 -6.98 -6.93
N ASP A 19 7.17 -7.67 -8.04
CA ASP A 19 8.07 -7.78 -9.21
C ASP A 19 8.29 -6.43 -9.89
N GLU A 20 7.23 -5.61 -9.98
CA GLU A 20 7.33 -4.25 -10.52
C GLU A 20 8.24 -3.39 -9.64
N LEU A 21 8.09 -3.46 -8.32
CA LEU A 21 8.96 -2.76 -7.37
C LEU A 21 10.42 -3.21 -7.52
N LEU A 22 10.67 -4.53 -7.54
CA LEU A 22 12.02 -5.07 -7.68
C LEU A 22 12.69 -4.63 -8.98
N THR A 23 11.91 -4.48 -10.06
CA THR A 23 12.43 -4.00 -11.35
C THR A 23 13.01 -2.59 -11.22
N ASP A 24 12.40 -1.73 -10.42
CA ASP A 24 12.91 -0.38 -10.18
C ASP A 24 14.07 -0.39 -9.17
N ILE A 25 13.98 -1.13 -8.08
CA ILE A 25 15.05 -1.21 -7.07
C ILE A 25 16.36 -1.76 -7.66
N ARG A 26 16.30 -2.68 -8.61
CA ARG A 26 17.48 -3.23 -9.31
C ARG A 26 18.25 -2.20 -10.14
N LYS A 27 17.69 -1.03 -10.41
CA LYS A 27 18.37 0.07 -11.08
C LYS A 27 19.44 0.75 -10.19
N ASN A 28 19.40 0.53 -8.87
CA ASN A 28 20.38 1.08 -7.95
C ASN A 28 21.76 0.42 -8.19
N ALA A 29 22.77 1.25 -8.27
CA ALA A 29 24.14 0.80 -8.50
C ALA A 29 24.83 0.25 -7.24
N HIS A 30 24.27 0.53 -6.06
CA HIS A 30 24.86 0.17 -4.77
C HIS A 30 23.75 -0.05 -3.71
N GLY A 31 24.18 -0.43 -2.49
CA GLY A 31 23.27 -0.68 -1.39
C GLY A 31 22.51 -2.00 -1.52
N TRP A 32 23.19 -3.02 -2.05
CA TRP A 32 22.63 -4.35 -2.21
C TRP A 32 22.70 -5.14 -0.91
N TRP A 33 21.68 -5.93 -0.68
CA TRP A 33 21.55 -6.79 0.48
C TRP A 33 22.68 -7.79 0.60
N LEU A 34 23.08 -8.06 1.79
CA LEU A 34 24.07 -8.98 2.30
C LEU A 34 25.52 -8.53 2.09
N LEU A 35 25.89 -8.13 0.89
CA LEU A 35 27.21 -7.59 0.58
C LEU A 35 27.06 -6.32 -0.26
N GLY A 36 27.60 -5.21 0.24
CA GLY A 36 27.66 -3.94 -0.49
C GLY A 36 28.70 -3.97 -1.62
N ILE A 37 28.70 -2.92 -2.42
CA ILE A 37 29.65 -2.76 -3.54
C ILE A 37 31.13 -2.79 -3.07
N SER A 38 31.37 -2.36 -1.85
CA SER A 38 32.70 -2.45 -1.19
C SER A 38 33.03 -3.86 -0.70
N ARG A 39 32.16 -4.84 -0.90
CA ARG A 39 32.29 -6.25 -0.48
C ARG A 39 32.25 -6.48 1.02
N TYR A 40 31.81 -5.47 1.77
CA TYR A 40 31.55 -5.60 3.20
C TYR A 40 30.11 -5.97 3.45
N TRP A 41 29.85 -6.46 4.66
CA TRP A 41 28.50 -6.68 5.16
C TRP A 41 27.60 -5.46 4.92
N HIS A 42 26.38 -5.72 4.47
CA HIS A 42 25.38 -4.69 4.29
C HIS A 42 24.01 -5.21 4.74
N GLY A 43 23.58 -4.81 5.92
CA GLY A 43 22.37 -5.30 6.61
C GLY A 43 21.05 -4.73 6.11
N GLY A 44 21.06 -3.96 5.02
CA GLY A 44 19.88 -3.29 4.48
C GLY A 44 19.85 -3.16 2.97
N ILE A 45 19.08 -2.19 2.50
CA ILE A 45 19.01 -1.80 1.09
C ILE A 45 19.09 -0.28 0.96
N HIS A 46 19.55 0.21 -0.19
CA HIS A 46 19.43 1.62 -0.53
C HIS A 46 18.25 1.84 -1.49
N ILE A 47 17.53 2.95 -1.26
CA ILE A 47 16.66 3.59 -2.23
C ILE A 47 17.37 4.84 -2.69
N GLY A 48 17.63 4.97 -3.99
CA GLY A 48 18.36 6.08 -4.59
C GLY A 48 17.63 6.69 -5.77
N THR A 49 18.22 7.73 -6.37
CA THR A 49 17.66 8.44 -7.53
C THR A 49 17.40 7.53 -8.73
N SER A 50 18.22 6.49 -8.92
CA SER A 50 18.04 5.54 -10.03
C SER A 50 16.74 4.73 -9.93
N SER A 51 16.29 4.42 -8.71
CA SER A 51 15.05 3.66 -8.46
C SER A 51 13.86 4.57 -8.15
N SER A 52 14.07 5.71 -7.50
CA SER A 52 13.01 6.60 -7.04
C SER A 52 13.38 8.08 -7.21
N PRO A 53 13.49 8.57 -8.45
CA PRO A 53 13.92 9.95 -8.71
C PRO A 53 12.98 11.01 -8.16
N ALA A 54 11.67 10.72 -8.08
CA ALA A 54 10.68 11.63 -7.52
C ALA A 54 10.75 11.75 -5.99
N SER A 55 11.57 10.92 -5.33
CA SER A 55 11.77 10.99 -3.87
C SER A 55 12.92 11.91 -3.45
N VAL A 56 13.52 12.64 -4.38
CA VAL A 56 14.33 13.82 -4.09
C VAL A 56 13.37 15.01 -3.93
N LEU A 57 13.54 15.78 -2.86
CA LEU A 57 12.68 16.94 -2.61
C LEU A 57 13.05 18.08 -3.59
N ASP A 58 12.10 18.49 -4.40
CA ASP A 58 12.20 19.68 -5.23
C ASP A 58 11.70 20.88 -4.43
N ALA A 59 12.61 21.75 -3.99
CA ALA A 59 12.27 22.91 -3.17
C ALA A 59 11.38 23.93 -3.92
N ASP A 60 11.48 23.98 -5.25
CA ASP A 60 10.70 24.89 -6.09
C ASP A 60 9.28 24.35 -6.38
N SER A 61 9.11 23.03 -6.36
CA SER A 61 7.84 22.35 -6.64
C SER A 61 7.63 21.16 -5.68
N PRO A 62 7.58 21.40 -4.37
CA PRO A 62 7.57 20.32 -3.37
C PRO A 62 6.35 19.39 -3.47
N GLU A 63 5.26 19.87 -4.05
CA GLU A 63 4.05 19.07 -4.29
C GLU A 63 4.21 18.03 -5.40
N LYS A 64 5.26 18.09 -6.21
CA LYS A 64 5.60 17.09 -7.23
C LYS A 64 6.50 15.99 -6.68
N SER A 65 7.14 16.24 -5.54
CA SER A 65 7.99 15.26 -4.90
C SER A 65 7.17 14.19 -4.17
N VAL A 66 7.62 12.94 -4.26
CA VAL A 66 6.93 11.78 -3.65
C VAL A 66 7.76 11.28 -2.47
N PRO A 67 7.32 11.50 -1.22
CA PRO A 67 8.09 11.05 -0.07
C PRO A 67 8.16 9.53 0.02
N LEU A 68 9.24 9.01 0.61
CA LEU A 68 9.30 7.65 1.13
C LEU A 68 8.20 7.46 2.19
N GLN A 69 7.79 6.21 2.40
CA GLN A 69 6.71 5.90 3.34
C GLN A 69 7.08 4.77 4.30
N PHE A 70 6.47 4.77 5.49
CA PHE A 70 6.64 3.68 6.45
C PHE A 70 6.06 2.38 5.90
N MET A 71 6.82 1.29 6.05
CA MET A 71 6.39 -0.02 5.57
C MET A 71 5.29 -0.64 6.44
N MET A 72 5.30 -0.39 7.74
CA MET A 72 4.39 -1.02 8.71
C MET A 72 3.91 -0.01 9.73
N ASP A 73 2.71 -0.25 10.29
CA ASP A 73 2.20 0.47 11.46
C ASP A 73 3.18 0.28 12.63
N GLY A 74 3.42 1.33 13.42
CA GLY A 74 4.32 1.22 14.55
C GLY A 74 4.42 2.46 15.42
N GLU A 75 5.37 2.42 16.36
CA GLU A 75 5.72 3.50 17.28
C GLU A 75 7.15 3.95 17.02
N VAL A 76 7.36 5.25 16.85
CA VAL A 76 8.68 5.83 16.72
C VAL A 76 9.40 5.72 18.06
N VAL A 77 10.51 4.98 18.10
CA VAL A 77 11.28 4.72 19.34
C VAL A 77 12.60 5.47 19.40
N ALA A 78 13.08 5.98 18.28
CA ALA A 78 14.21 6.90 18.24
C ALA A 78 14.22 7.70 16.94
N TRP A 79 14.84 8.88 17.00
CA TRP A 79 15.15 9.68 15.81
C TRP A 79 16.37 10.56 16.03
N ARG A 80 16.94 11.01 14.93
CA ARG A 80 17.80 12.17 14.84
C ARG A 80 17.33 13.01 13.67
N VAL A 81 17.05 14.27 13.90
CA VAL A 81 16.74 15.23 12.86
C VAL A 81 17.89 16.23 12.80
N ASN A 82 18.63 16.20 11.70
CA ASN A 82 19.66 17.20 11.49
C ASN A 82 19.04 18.53 11.02
N ARG A 83 19.58 19.65 11.52
CA ARG A 83 19.19 20.98 11.01
C ARG A 83 19.67 21.17 9.60
N ASP A 84 20.90 20.72 9.32
CA ASP A 84 21.56 20.77 8.02
C ASP A 84 22.40 19.50 7.80
N TYR A 85 22.93 19.32 6.62
CA TYR A 85 23.90 18.27 6.36
C TYR A 85 25.11 18.39 7.27
N ALA A 86 25.60 17.27 7.77
CA ALA A 86 26.89 17.22 8.43
C ALA A 86 28.00 17.45 7.39
N ASN A 87 28.92 18.32 7.72
CA ASN A 87 30.14 18.55 6.92
C ASN A 87 31.25 17.69 7.54
N ILE A 88 31.56 16.58 6.90
CA ILE A 88 32.43 15.56 7.50
C ILE A 88 33.90 15.87 7.31
N GLU A 89 34.29 16.28 6.12
CA GLU A 89 35.67 16.62 5.78
C GLU A 89 35.68 17.63 4.64
N CYS A 90 36.79 18.37 4.47
CA CYS A 90 36.96 19.28 3.35
C CYS A 90 37.80 18.63 2.28
N TYR A 91 37.24 18.48 1.10
CA TYR A 91 37.93 18.08 -0.12
C TYR A 91 38.06 19.28 -1.06
N GLN A 92 39.31 19.69 -1.34
CA GLN A 92 39.56 20.85 -2.16
C GLN A 92 38.79 22.13 -1.68
N GLU A 93 38.84 22.40 -0.38
CA GLU A 93 38.16 23.55 0.26
C GLU A 93 36.63 23.47 0.23
N ARG A 94 36.03 22.34 -0.22
CA ARG A 94 34.59 22.09 -0.17
C ARG A 94 34.27 21.03 0.87
N PRO A 95 33.30 21.30 1.75
CA PRO A 95 32.84 20.28 2.69
C PRO A 95 32.10 19.14 1.96
N LEU A 96 32.33 17.90 2.37
CA LEU A 96 31.57 16.73 1.92
C LEU A 96 30.34 16.60 2.82
N ARG A 97 29.16 16.79 2.22
CA ARG A 97 27.89 16.78 2.91
C ARG A 97 27.36 15.36 3.10
N GLN A 98 26.79 15.10 4.26
CA GLN A 98 26.07 13.87 4.53
C GLN A 98 24.90 14.08 5.47
N SER A 99 23.82 13.32 5.32
CA SER A 99 22.72 13.31 6.24
C SER A 99 22.87 12.20 7.28
N GLY A 100 22.83 12.58 8.56
CA GLY A 100 22.66 11.67 9.68
C GLY A 100 21.21 11.59 10.20
N THR A 101 20.27 12.22 9.51
CA THR A 101 18.84 12.17 9.86
C THR A 101 18.31 10.75 9.72
N PHE A 102 17.68 10.25 10.80
CA PHE A 102 17.06 8.92 10.79
C PHE A 102 15.80 8.88 11.64
N VAL A 103 14.97 7.87 11.37
CA VAL A 103 13.87 7.46 12.22
C VAL A 103 13.88 5.94 12.40
N LEU A 104 13.65 5.49 13.63
CA LEU A 104 13.52 4.09 14.03
C LEU A 104 12.11 3.84 14.55
N VAL A 105 11.40 2.90 13.92
CA VAL A 105 10.01 2.57 14.25
C VAL A 105 9.92 1.13 14.73
N LYS A 106 9.37 0.91 15.92
CA LYS A 106 9.03 -0.39 16.46
C LYS A 106 7.66 -0.82 15.94
N SER A 107 7.62 -1.98 15.30
CA SER A 107 6.41 -2.66 14.81
C SER A 107 6.32 -4.04 15.41
N VAL A 108 5.11 -4.60 15.53
CA VAL A 108 4.93 -5.96 16.04
C VAL A 108 4.16 -6.78 15.01
N TYR A 109 4.81 -7.79 14.47
CA TYR A 109 4.17 -8.80 13.63
C TYR A 109 3.49 -9.83 14.53
N LYS A 110 2.22 -10.08 14.30
CA LYS A 110 1.36 -10.94 15.13
C LYS A 110 0.74 -12.03 14.27
N PRO A 111 1.40 -13.15 14.08
CA PRO A 111 0.84 -14.31 13.38
C PRO A 111 -0.46 -14.82 14.01
N ASP A 112 -0.51 -14.86 15.34
CA ASP A 112 -1.71 -15.08 16.13
C ASP A 112 -1.88 -13.93 17.13
N GLU A 113 -2.99 -13.20 17.05
CA GLU A 113 -3.25 -12.06 17.93
C GLU A 113 -3.50 -12.47 19.39
N GLN A 114 -3.81 -13.75 19.65
CA GLN A 114 -4.12 -14.27 20.99
C GLN A 114 -2.91 -14.95 21.67
N ASP A 115 -1.85 -15.27 20.91
CA ASP A 115 -0.63 -15.90 21.45
C ASP A 115 0.57 -14.95 21.30
N GLU A 116 0.87 -14.19 22.35
CA GLU A 116 2.01 -13.26 22.37
C GLU A 116 3.37 -13.95 22.13
N SER A 117 3.48 -15.26 22.42
CA SER A 117 4.72 -16.01 22.17
C SER A 117 4.98 -16.25 20.68
N SER A 118 3.99 -15.97 19.82
CA SER A 118 4.12 -15.97 18.36
C SER A 118 4.53 -14.61 17.79
N TRP A 119 4.55 -13.56 18.60
CA TRP A 119 4.79 -12.21 18.11
C TRP A 119 6.27 -11.97 17.87
N LEU A 120 6.54 -11.19 16.81
CA LEU A 120 7.90 -10.78 16.45
C LEU A 120 7.99 -9.26 16.47
N THR A 121 8.90 -8.74 17.29
CA THR A 121 9.21 -7.30 17.34
C THR A 121 10.16 -6.97 16.21
N LEU A 122 9.75 -6.07 15.35
CA LEU A 122 10.52 -5.58 14.21
C LEU A 122 10.83 -4.09 14.39
N TYR A 123 12.01 -3.69 13.98
CA TYR A 123 12.42 -2.28 13.95
C TYR A 123 12.73 -1.87 12.52
N GLN A 124 11.98 -0.88 12.01
CA GLN A 124 12.20 -0.28 10.70
C GLN A 124 13.14 0.91 10.88
N LEU A 125 14.34 0.83 10.33
CA LEU A 125 15.29 1.94 10.29
C LEU A 125 15.25 2.60 8.90
N TYR A 126 15.09 3.91 8.88
CA TYR A 126 15.28 4.76 7.70
C TYR A 126 16.38 5.75 8.03
N MET A 127 17.55 5.59 7.40
CA MET A 127 18.75 6.40 7.62
C MET A 127 19.08 7.23 6.39
N HIS A 128 19.73 8.37 6.56
CA HIS A 128 20.10 9.31 5.51
C HIS A 128 18.91 10.01 4.85
N ILE A 129 17.89 10.33 5.63
CA ILE A 129 16.75 11.14 5.19
C ILE A 129 17.21 12.60 5.04
N ALA A 130 16.59 13.37 4.13
CA ALA A 130 16.86 14.78 3.97
C ALA A 130 16.74 15.56 5.29
N PRO A 131 17.71 16.43 5.65
CA PRO A 131 17.67 17.26 6.84
C PRO A 131 16.67 18.41 6.70
N LEU A 132 16.42 19.16 7.80
CA LEU A 132 15.46 20.27 7.80
C LEU A 132 15.79 21.38 6.79
N SER A 133 17.06 21.61 6.49
CA SER A 133 17.51 22.63 5.51
C SER A 133 16.98 22.39 4.09
N GLU A 134 16.66 21.15 3.73
CA GLU A 134 16.10 20.81 2.41
C GLU A 134 14.61 21.15 2.29
N PHE A 135 13.89 21.22 3.41
CA PHE A 135 12.46 21.48 3.39
C PHE A 135 12.16 22.96 3.17
N PRO A 136 11.45 23.33 2.10
CA PRO A 136 11.08 24.70 1.84
C PRO A 136 10.15 25.24 2.93
N LYS A 137 10.20 26.54 3.14
CA LYS A 137 9.36 27.23 4.11
C LYS A 137 8.35 28.11 3.38
N ARG A 138 7.21 28.28 4.00
CA ARG A 138 6.15 29.20 3.57
C ARG A 138 5.87 30.22 4.67
N PRO A 139 5.61 31.49 4.29
CA PRO A 139 5.27 32.50 5.27
C PRO A 139 3.90 32.20 5.90
N LEU A 140 3.83 32.40 7.20
CA LEU A 140 2.60 32.42 7.97
C LEU A 140 2.09 33.83 8.17
N TYR A 141 0.77 33.99 8.08
CA TYR A 141 0.09 35.24 8.37
C TYR A 141 -1.03 35.00 9.37
N ARG A 142 -1.18 35.91 10.31
CA ARG A 142 -2.29 35.91 11.28
C ARG A 142 -3.36 36.90 10.86
N VAL A 143 -4.62 36.52 11.00
CA VAL A 143 -5.77 37.39 10.77
C VAL A 143 -5.90 38.42 11.88
N THR A 144 -5.81 39.70 11.52
CA THR A 144 -5.90 40.84 12.48
C THR A 144 -7.28 41.47 12.50
N GLN A 145 -8.08 41.32 11.43
CA GLN A 145 -9.38 41.94 11.26
C GLN A 145 -10.35 41.56 12.38
N LYS A 146 -10.84 42.57 13.11
CA LYS A 146 -11.92 42.47 14.08
C LYS A 146 -13.29 42.52 13.39
N GLY A 147 -14.32 41.98 14.04
CA GLY A 147 -15.71 42.09 13.57
C GLY A 147 -16.08 41.03 12.54
N HIS A 148 -16.40 41.44 11.31
CA HIS A 148 -16.93 40.55 10.27
C HIS A 148 -15.91 39.57 9.67
N GLY A 149 -14.62 39.64 10.07
CA GLY A 149 -13.55 38.81 9.61
C GLY A 149 -13.13 39.06 8.14
N VAL A 150 -12.16 38.29 7.66
CA VAL A 150 -11.62 38.36 6.29
C VAL A 150 -12.35 37.40 5.40
N ARG A 151 -12.86 37.85 4.25
CA ARG A 151 -13.62 37.04 3.30
C ARG A 151 -12.72 36.00 2.65
N MET A 152 -13.18 34.75 2.64
CA MET A 152 -12.58 33.65 1.89
C MET A 152 -13.14 33.66 0.46
N ARG A 153 -12.27 33.44 -0.55
CA ARG A 153 -12.67 33.39 -1.95
C ARG A 153 -12.34 32.07 -2.59
N LYS A 154 -13.13 31.66 -3.57
CA LYS A 154 -12.99 30.38 -4.27
C LYS A 154 -11.61 30.26 -4.91
N HIS A 155 -11.04 29.07 -4.87
CA HIS A 155 -9.87 28.68 -5.63
C HIS A 155 -10.27 27.76 -6.77
N SER A 156 -9.65 27.93 -7.93
CA SER A 156 -9.75 27.02 -9.08
C SER A 156 -8.38 26.84 -9.77
N ARG A 157 -8.22 25.74 -10.49
CA ARG A 157 -6.97 25.43 -11.23
C ARG A 157 -6.68 26.44 -12.36
N HIS A 158 -7.62 27.32 -12.70
CA HIS A 158 -7.52 28.32 -13.78
C HIS A 158 -7.26 29.73 -13.24
N ASP A 159 -7.03 29.89 -11.96
CA ASP A 159 -6.83 31.21 -11.37
C ASP A 159 -5.52 31.90 -11.83
N ASP A 160 -4.53 31.12 -12.30
CA ASP A 160 -3.27 31.69 -12.82
C ASP A 160 -3.50 32.59 -14.05
N SER A 161 -4.47 32.28 -14.90
CA SER A 161 -4.84 33.08 -16.07
C SER A 161 -5.93 34.13 -15.79
N ARG A 162 -6.47 34.16 -14.57
CA ARG A 162 -7.59 35.01 -14.20
C ARG A 162 -7.11 36.40 -13.78
N GLU A 163 -7.72 37.45 -14.30
CA GLU A 163 -7.42 38.85 -13.93
C GLU A 163 -8.35 39.38 -12.83
N ILE A 164 -9.64 38.97 -12.84
CA ILE A 164 -10.62 39.40 -11.88
C ILE A 164 -10.60 38.50 -10.65
N VAL A 165 -10.77 39.14 -9.49
CA VAL A 165 -10.79 38.40 -8.22
C VAL A 165 -11.87 37.30 -8.20
N PRO A 166 -11.57 36.13 -7.68
CA PRO A 166 -12.52 35.03 -7.54
C PRO A 166 -13.71 35.38 -6.62
N ASP A 167 -14.86 34.72 -6.84
CA ASP A 167 -16.05 34.89 -6.03
C ASP A 167 -15.81 34.56 -4.57
N VAL A 168 -16.60 35.18 -3.70
CA VAL A 168 -16.58 34.89 -2.26
C VAL A 168 -17.14 33.48 -2.02
N LEU A 169 -16.46 32.69 -1.20
CA LEU A 169 -16.99 31.43 -0.71
C LEU A 169 -18.21 31.68 0.16
N ALA A 170 -19.30 30.97 -0.12
CA ALA A 170 -20.54 31.02 0.65
C ALA A 170 -20.72 29.73 1.50
N ASN A 171 -21.35 29.85 2.65
CA ASN A 171 -21.84 28.73 3.42
C ASN A 171 -23.17 28.18 2.84
N LYS A 172 -23.68 27.09 3.41
CA LYS A 172 -24.95 26.46 2.99
C LYS A 172 -26.19 27.35 3.03
N HIS A 173 -26.11 28.53 3.65
CA HIS A 173 -27.20 29.53 3.72
C HIS A 173 -26.94 30.75 2.82
N GLY A 174 -25.93 30.71 1.95
CA GLY A 174 -25.57 31.78 1.04
C GLY A 174 -24.80 32.95 1.66
N HIS A 175 -24.44 32.88 2.97
CA HIS A 175 -23.64 33.91 3.63
C HIS A 175 -22.16 33.72 3.31
N ALA A 176 -21.43 34.83 3.14
CA ALA A 176 -19.99 34.84 2.94
C ALA A 176 -19.27 34.11 4.06
N ARG A 177 -18.36 33.20 3.68
CA ARG A 177 -17.43 32.58 4.64
C ARG A 177 -16.29 33.55 4.92
N THR A 178 -15.99 33.70 6.20
CA THR A 178 -14.97 34.62 6.68
C THR A 178 -14.03 33.92 7.68
N LEU A 179 -12.79 34.39 7.71
CA LEU A 179 -11.82 34.01 8.71
C LEU A 179 -12.00 34.90 9.93
N MET A 180 -11.76 34.32 11.10
CA MET A 180 -11.87 35.03 12.36
C MET A 180 -10.51 35.61 12.80
N GLN A 181 -10.54 36.65 13.60
CA GLN A 181 -9.31 37.21 14.20
C GLN A 181 -8.53 36.15 14.96
N GLY A 182 -7.22 36.10 14.75
CA GLY A 182 -6.30 35.15 15.40
C GLY A 182 -6.11 33.83 14.62
N GLU A 183 -6.89 33.55 13.55
CA GLU A 183 -6.59 32.39 12.68
C GLU A 183 -5.25 32.61 11.96
N THR A 184 -4.41 31.60 11.93
CA THR A 184 -3.11 31.58 11.21
C THR A 184 -3.26 30.87 9.87
N LEU A 185 -2.64 31.44 8.84
CA LEU A 185 -2.72 30.99 7.45
C LEU A 185 -1.33 30.76 6.88
N ALA A 186 -1.11 29.63 6.21
CA ALA A 186 0.09 29.37 5.41
C ALA A 186 -0.16 29.86 3.98
N VAL A 187 0.75 30.68 3.46
CA VAL A 187 0.68 31.26 2.12
C VAL A 187 1.35 30.33 1.10
N LEU A 188 0.60 29.91 0.07
CA LEU A 188 1.10 29.08 -1.00
C LEU A 188 1.58 29.91 -2.20
N GLN A 189 0.78 30.91 -2.55
CA GLN A 189 1.01 31.74 -3.73
C GLN A 189 0.52 33.15 -3.46
N GLN A 190 1.13 34.14 -4.07
CA GLN A 190 0.64 35.51 -4.08
C GLN A 190 0.35 35.93 -5.51
N LYS A 191 -0.77 36.63 -5.71
CA LYS A 191 -1.17 37.16 -7.00
C LYS A 191 -2.00 38.41 -6.84
N SER A 192 -1.86 39.37 -7.77
CA SER A 192 -2.74 40.55 -7.84
C SER A 192 -3.95 40.24 -8.69
N PHE A 193 -5.14 40.53 -8.17
CA PHE A 193 -6.41 40.48 -8.92
C PHE A 193 -7.05 41.86 -9.00
N LEU A 194 -7.85 42.11 -10.01
CA LEU A 194 -8.68 43.29 -10.09
C LEU A 194 -9.91 43.14 -9.19
N LEU A 195 -9.96 43.97 -8.16
CA LEU A 195 -11.13 44.17 -7.30
C LEU A 195 -11.67 45.58 -7.52
N GLU A 196 -12.91 45.70 -7.99
CA GLU A 196 -13.54 47.00 -8.35
C GLU A 196 -12.64 47.85 -9.28
N GLN A 197 -12.05 47.19 -10.29
CA GLN A 197 -11.14 47.78 -11.29
C GLN A 197 -9.79 48.26 -10.75
N ARG A 198 -9.44 47.92 -9.50
CA ARG A 198 -8.13 48.23 -8.90
C ARG A 198 -7.36 46.97 -8.64
N PRO A 199 -6.06 46.92 -8.98
CA PRO A 199 -5.21 45.78 -8.66
C PRO A 199 -4.99 45.72 -7.14
N GLU A 200 -5.29 44.55 -6.55
CA GLU A 200 -5.07 44.26 -5.14
C GLU A 200 -4.32 42.95 -4.94
N PRO A 201 -3.40 42.90 -3.94
CA PRO A 201 -2.67 41.68 -3.64
C PRO A 201 -3.57 40.68 -2.89
N PHE A 202 -3.57 39.44 -3.35
CA PHE A 202 -4.22 38.30 -2.71
C PHE A 202 -3.22 37.16 -2.49
N ALA A 203 -3.43 36.37 -1.46
CA ALA A 203 -2.73 35.14 -1.22
C ALA A 203 -3.64 33.95 -1.36
N LEU A 204 -3.17 32.89 -2.03
CA LEU A 204 -3.73 31.55 -1.94
C LEU A 204 -3.19 30.92 -0.65
N VAL A 205 -4.09 30.52 0.22
CA VAL A 205 -3.74 30.09 1.58
C VAL A 205 -4.45 28.80 1.98
N GLN A 206 -3.84 28.13 2.98
CA GLN A 206 -4.49 27.11 3.82
C GLN A 206 -4.50 27.57 5.28
N ARG A 207 -5.47 27.10 6.08
CA ARG A 207 -5.39 27.28 7.53
C ARG A 207 -4.18 26.55 8.08
N PHE A 208 -3.52 27.18 9.05
CA PHE A 208 -2.45 26.55 9.80
C PHE A 208 -3.00 26.10 11.15
N GLN A 209 -3.07 24.79 11.34
CA GLN A 209 -3.66 24.14 12.52
C GLN A 209 -2.77 22.98 12.95
N ASP A 210 -2.60 22.79 14.25
CA ASP A 210 -1.78 21.71 14.82
C ASP A 210 -0.37 21.62 14.23
N GLY A 211 0.25 22.81 13.96
CA GLY A 211 1.62 22.89 13.43
C GLY A 211 1.77 22.66 11.94
N LYS A 212 0.70 22.51 11.17
CA LYS A 212 0.75 22.24 9.72
C LYS A 212 -0.37 22.92 8.93
N PRO A 213 -0.16 23.21 7.62
CA PRO A 213 -1.22 23.64 6.73
C PRO A 213 -2.29 22.54 6.60
N ALA A 214 -3.57 22.90 6.73
CA ALA A 214 -4.68 21.96 6.70
C ALA A 214 -5.93 22.53 6.06
N GLY A 215 -6.78 21.66 5.51
CA GLY A 215 -8.08 22.03 4.94
C GLY A 215 -8.02 22.48 3.48
N GLU A 216 -9.07 23.16 3.05
CA GLU A 216 -9.23 23.64 1.68
C GLU A 216 -8.33 24.84 1.35
N LEU A 217 -8.02 25.00 0.06
CA LEU A 217 -7.34 26.16 -0.49
C LEU A 217 -8.36 27.27 -0.80
N PHE A 218 -8.00 28.51 -0.47
CA PHE A 218 -8.83 29.68 -0.78
C PHE A 218 -7.99 30.95 -0.90
N TRP A 219 -8.51 31.94 -1.62
CA TRP A 219 -7.86 33.23 -1.75
C TRP A 219 -8.31 34.20 -0.65
N VAL A 220 -7.37 34.99 -0.14
CA VAL A 220 -7.62 36.07 0.83
C VAL A 220 -6.88 37.35 0.40
N SER A 221 -7.43 38.51 0.74
CA SER A 221 -6.75 39.79 0.53
C SER A 221 -5.55 39.93 1.47
N MET A 222 -4.43 40.40 0.93
CA MET A 222 -3.16 40.63 1.66
C MET A 222 -3.07 42.06 2.22
N ARG A 223 -4.20 42.78 2.34
CA ARG A 223 -4.16 44.12 2.94
C ARG A 223 -3.61 44.10 4.36
N PRO A 224 -2.72 45.03 4.74
CA PRO A 224 -2.13 45.05 6.07
C PRO A 224 -3.12 45.15 7.24
N GLU A 225 -4.31 45.73 6.98
CA GLU A 225 -5.38 45.79 7.97
C GLU A 225 -6.06 44.45 8.22
N PHE A 226 -5.83 43.42 7.34
CA PHE A 226 -6.44 42.10 7.43
C PHE A 226 -5.48 41.04 7.93
N LEU A 227 -4.21 41.14 7.54
CA LEU A 227 -3.21 40.11 7.81
C LEU A 227 -1.90 40.74 8.29
N GLU A 228 -1.30 40.11 9.27
CA GLU A 228 0.08 40.43 9.75
C GLU A 228 0.97 39.19 9.62
N ALA A 229 2.26 39.39 9.37
CA ALA A 229 3.20 38.30 9.27
C ALA A 229 3.35 37.61 10.65
N ASP A 230 3.35 36.29 10.66
CA ASP A 230 3.36 35.43 11.86
C ASP A 230 4.44 34.32 11.80
N GLY A 231 5.53 34.58 11.09
CA GLY A 231 6.64 33.65 10.96
C GLY A 231 6.58 32.78 9.71
N GLU A 232 7.10 31.58 9.80
CA GLU A 232 7.18 30.61 8.69
C GLU A 232 6.85 29.20 9.16
N CYS A 233 6.38 28.34 8.25
CA CYS A 233 6.23 26.91 8.48
C CYS A 233 6.95 26.10 7.39
N TYR A 234 7.37 24.90 7.73
CA TYR A 234 7.90 23.95 6.74
C TYR A 234 6.80 23.37 5.87
N VAL A 235 7.16 23.09 4.62
CA VAL A 235 6.27 22.44 3.63
C VAL A 235 6.68 21.00 3.44
N CYS A 236 5.69 20.11 3.29
CA CYS A 236 5.88 18.66 3.07
C CYS A 236 6.69 17.95 4.18
N LEU A 237 6.79 18.54 5.35
CA LEU A 237 7.47 17.93 6.49
C LEU A 237 6.60 16.77 7.03
N PRO A 238 7.15 15.57 7.23
CA PRO A 238 6.44 14.44 7.82
C PRO A 238 5.96 14.73 9.27
N ASP A 239 4.84 14.13 9.66
CA ASP A 239 4.24 14.35 10.99
C ASP A 239 5.20 13.97 12.15
N TRP A 240 6.01 12.92 11.99
CA TRP A 240 7.02 12.57 12.98
C TRP A 240 8.13 13.63 13.12
N MET A 241 8.53 14.29 12.02
CA MET A 241 9.48 15.39 12.05
C MET A 241 8.88 16.67 12.69
N HIS A 242 7.57 16.92 12.53
CA HIS A 242 6.88 17.94 13.30
C HIS A 242 6.94 17.65 14.81
N SER A 243 6.81 16.38 15.21
CA SER A 243 6.99 15.98 16.61
C SER A 243 8.42 16.24 17.10
N ALA A 244 9.43 15.99 16.24
CA ALA A 244 10.83 16.30 16.54
C ALA A 244 11.08 17.82 16.66
N LEU A 245 10.47 18.64 15.79
CA LEU A 245 10.51 20.12 15.92
C LEU A 245 9.97 20.59 17.27
N ASN A 246 8.82 20.05 17.68
CA ASN A 246 8.19 20.37 18.96
C ASN A 246 9.04 19.92 20.17
N HIS A 247 9.81 18.83 20.03
CA HIS A 247 10.73 18.35 21.04
C HIS A 247 11.95 19.29 21.18
N GLY A 248 12.38 19.95 20.10
CA GLY A 248 13.40 20.99 20.09
C GLY A 248 14.85 20.52 20.19
N VAL A 249 15.12 19.20 20.12
CA VAL A 249 16.48 18.63 20.09
C VAL A 249 16.82 18.21 18.67
N PHE A 250 17.93 18.72 18.17
CA PHE A 250 18.43 18.49 16.82
C PHE A 250 19.88 18.01 16.85
N ASP A 251 20.30 17.37 15.76
CA ASP A 251 21.67 16.91 15.53
C ASP A 251 22.16 15.84 16.53
N ASP A 252 21.29 15.39 17.44
CA ASP A 252 21.55 14.29 18.36
C ASP A 252 20.41 13.25 18.34
N VAL A 253 20.71 12.08 18.90
CA VAL A 253 19.73 10.98 19.00
C VAL A 253 18.74 11.28 20.11
N VAL A 254 17.47 11.25 19.78
CA VAL A 254 16.36 11.41 20.71
C VAL A 254 15.63 10.08 20.87
N VAL A 255 15.44 9.68 22.12
CA VAL A 255 14.57 8.57 22.52
C VAL A 255 13.32 9.18 23.16
N PRO A 256 12.17 9.17 22.47
CA PRO A 256 10.97 9.82 23.00
C PRO A 256 10.50 9.12 24.27
N SER A 257 10.25 9.91 25.30
CA SER A 257 9.66 9.42 26.56
C SER A 257 8.17 9.79 26.63
N VAL A 258 7.39 9.02 27.36
CA VAL A 258 5.99 9.38 27.67
C VAL A 258 5.98 10.81 28.28
N PRO A 259 5.17 11.78 27.73
CA PRO A 259 3.94 11.59 26.95
C PRO A 259 4.07 11.71 25.42
N LEU A 260 5.28 11.84 24.87
CA LEU A 260 5.50 12.08 23.44
C LEU A 260 5.45 10.79 22.58
N LYS A 261 4.43 9.97 22.79
CA LYS A 261 4.26 8.78 21.95
C LYS A 261 3.90 9.18 20.51
N VAL A 262 4.84 8.97 19.58
CA VAL A 262 4.64 9.21 18.15
C VAL A 262 4.32 7.88 17.48
N THR A 263 3.12 7.74 16.95
CA THR A 263 2.69 6.56 16.19
C THR A 263 2.64 6.87 14.70
N VAL A 264 2.99 5.90 13.89
CA VAL A 264 2.94 5.99 12.42
C VAL A 264 2.14 4.82 11.86
N LYS A 265 1.58 5.04 10.68
CA LYS A 265 0.87 4.00 9.91
C LYS A 265 1.64 3.65 8.66
N ALA A 266 1.47 2.42 8.18
CA ALA A 266 1.97 2.04 6.87
C ALA A 266 1.41 2.98 5.79
N GLY A 267 2.31 3.61 5.03
CA GLY A 267 1.96 4.62 4.03
C GLY A 267 2.10 6.07 4.48
N ASP A 268 2.28 6.35 5.78
CA ASP A 268 2.60 7.69 6.24
C ASP A 268 3.99 8.12 5.74
N PRO A 269 4.21 9.41 5.44
CA PRO A 269 5.48 9.90 4.93
C PRO A 269 6.63 9.69 5.93
N VAL A 270 7.73 9.12 5.45
CA VAL A 270 9.02 9.08 6.16
C VAL A 270 9.82 10.36 5.94
N GLY A 271 9.85 10.85 4.72
CA GLY A 271 10.67 11.98 4.27
C GLY A 271 11.19 11.75 2.86
N PHE A 272 12.27 12.42 2.51
CA PHE A 272 12.86 12.40 1.19
C PHE A 272 14.31 11.91 1.23
N LEU A 273 14.86 11.52 0.08
CA LEU A 273 16.23 11.07 -0.04
C LEU A 273 17.20 12.18 0.39
N GLY A 274 18.16 11.86 1.23
CA GLY A 274 19.21 12.80 1.63
C GLY A 274 20.42 12.75 0.70
N ALA A 275 21.10 13.87 0.53
CA ALA A 275 22.31 13.98 -0.25
C ALA A 275 23.53 13.38 0.48
N GLN A 276 24.39 12.73 -0.27
CA GLN A 276 25.74 12.32 0.13
C GLN A 276 26.73 12.76 -0.92
N ASP A 277 27.72 13.53 -0.54
CA ASP A 277 28.80 13.95 -1.41
C ASP A 277 29.95 12.93 -1.36
N LEU A 278 30.38 12.49 -2.53
CA LEU A 278 31.45 11.53 -2.72
C LEU A 278 32.62 12.22 -3.42
N ALA A 279 33.82 12.12 -2.83
CA ALA A 279 35.05 12.54 -3.48
C ALA A 279 35.47 11.45 -4.46
N ASN A 280 35.60 11.80 -5.73
CA ASN A 280 36.09 10.88 -6.77
C ASN A 280 37.53 11.25 -7.15
N GLU A 281 38.47 10.41 -6.73
CA GLU A 281 39.89 10.59 -6.93
C GLU A 281 40.39 10.05 -8.28
N ASP A 282 39.66 9.14 -8.90
CA ASP A 282 40.07 8.50 -10.17
C ASP A 282 39.89 9.39 -11.40
N ASN A 283 39.17 10.50 -11.27
CA ASN A 283 38.89 11.44 -12.37
C ASN A 283 39.68 12.74 -12.20
N TYR A 284 40.45 13.09 -13.21
CA TYR A 284 41.08 14.42 -13.30
C TYR A 284 40.31 15.31 -14.29
N PRO A 285 39.84 16.50 -13.87
CA PRO A 285 39.93 17.10 -12.54
C PRO A 285 39.02 16.39 -11.51
N GLN A 286 39.51 16.24 -10.29
CA GLN A 286 38.80 15.62 -9.18
C GLN A 286 37.42 16.28 -9.00
N VAL A 287 36.37 15.48 -9.04
CA VAL A 287 34.97 15.94 -9.02
C VAL A 287 34.28 15.39 -7.79
N ILE A 288 33.61 16.27 -7.05
CA ILE A 288 32.63 15.83 -6.03
C ILE A 288 31.36 15.48 -6.77
N THR A 289 30.90 14.26 -6.59
CA THR A 289 29.58 13.79 -7.06
C THR A 289 28.61 13.72 -5.90
N THR A 290 27.39 14.21 -6.11
CA THR A 290 26.31 14.10 -5.12
C THR A 290 25.40 12.94 -5.48
N ASP A 291 25.24 12.00 -4.56
CA ASP A 291 24.25 10.91 -4.63
C ASP A 291 23.12 11.20 -3.64
N TYR A 292 21.89 10.88 -4.00
CA TYR A 292 20.74 11.00 -3.13
C TYR A 292 20.21 9.60 -2.82
N LYS A 293 20.21 9.27 -1.54
CA LYS A 293 19.76 7.95 -1.10
C LYS A 293 19.23 7.94 0.33
N THR A 294 18.47 6.92 0.63
CA THR A 294 18.08 6.52 1.99
C THR A 294 18.42 5.06 2.17
N HIS A 295 19.04 4.74 3.30
CA HIS A 295 19.32 3.36 3.72
C HIS A 295 18.15 2.85 4.57
N ILE A 296 17.65 1.65 4.26
CA ILE A 296 16.53 1.03 4.95
C ILE A 296 16.97 -0.33 5.50
N GLU A 297 16.75 -0.54 6.80
CA GLU A 297 16.92 -1.83 7.45
C GLU A 297 15.64 -2.30 8.14
N LEU A 298 15.50 -3.59 8.24
CA LEU A 298 14.50 -4.25 9.06
C LEU A 298 15.22 -5.16 10.06
N LEU A 299 15.07 -4.85 11.35
CA LEU A 299 15.85 -5.45 12.43
C LEU A 299 14.94 -6.14 13.43
N SER A 300 15.50 -7.13 14.17
CA SER A 300 14.89 -7.67 15.38
C SER A 300 15.95 -8.00 16.43
N LEU A 301 15.56 -7.87 17.70
CA LEU A 301 16.34 -8.28 18.86
C LEU A 301 15.79 -9.56 19.48
N ASP A 302 14.71 -10.11 18.94
CA ASP A 302 14.04 -11.27 19.50
C ASP A 302 14.84 -12.55 19.25
N ASP A 303 15.21 -13.26 20.31
CA ASP A 303 16.01 -14.50 20.20
C ASP A 303 15.23 -15.65 19.55
N HIS A 304 13.89 -15.59 19.53
CA HIS A 304 13.03 -16.64 18.96
C HIS A 304 12.74 -16.44 17.45
N VAL A 305 13.47 -15.57 16.75
CA VAL A 305 13.38 -15.44 15.28
C VAL A 305 13.44 -16.79 14.57
N PRO A 306 14.37 -17.73 14.91
CA PRO A 306 14.37 -19.05 14.28
C PRO A 306 13.09 -19.85 14.47
N ASP A 307 12.43 -19.73 15.63
CA ASP A 307 11.16 -20.42 15.93
C ASP A 307 10.01 -19.85 15.09
N ILE A 308 10.00 -18.53 14.88
CA ILE A 308 9.02 -17.87 13.98
C ILE A 308 9.23 -18.33 12.54
N VAL A 309 10.47 -18.37 12.07
CA VAL A 309 10.81 -18.83 10.72
C VAL A 309 10.43 -20.30 10.52
N ALA A 310 10.65 -21.13 11.52
CA ALA A 310 10.27 -22.55 11.51
C ALA A 310 8.77 -22.80 11.71
N ASN A 311 7.99 -21.75 12.04
CA ASN A 311 6.56 -21.84 12.38
C ASN A 311 6.28 -22.92 13.43
N VAL A 312 7.06 -22.95 14.52
CA VAL A 312 6.94 -23.99 15.56
C VAL A 312 5.55 -24.05 16.21
N LYS A 313 4.78 -22.94 16.15
CA LYS A 313 3.40 -22.86 16.60
C LYS A 313 2.40 -23.48 15.62
N GLY A 314 2.81 -23.80 14.40
CA GLY A 314 1.95 -24.41 13.39
C GLY A 314 0.81 -23.53 12.91
N ILE A 315 1.02 -22.20 12.85
CA ILE A 315 0.01 -21.22 12.43
C ILE A 315 -0.25 -21.38 10.94
N LYS A 316 -1.54 -21.57 10.56
CA LYS A 316 -1.95 -21.85 9.16
C LYS A 316 -2.88 -20.78 8.59
N THR A 317 -3.03 -19.65 9.27
CA THR A 317 -3.85 -18.51 8.81
C THR A 317 -3.15 -17.70 7.73
N GLY A 318 -3.83 -16.69 7.17
CA GLY A 318 -3.27 -15.75 6.21
C GLY A 318 -3.16 -16.31 4.78
N LYS A 319 -2.25 -15.71 4.00
CA LYS A 319 -2.01 -16.08 2.60
C LYS A 319 -1.53 -17.52 2.49
N GLN A 320 -2.10 -18.25 1.55
CA GLN A 320 -1.80 -19.66 1.33
C GLN A 320 -0.96 -19.85 0.08
N PHE A 321 -0.06 -20.82 0.11
CA PHE A 321 0.79 -21.20 -1.01
C PHE A 321 0.76 -22.70 -1.21
N ILE A 322 1.11 -23.13 -2.42
CA ILE A 322 1.44 -24.52 -2.71
C ILE A 322 2.90 -24.62 -3.15
N LYS A 323 3.62 -25.61 -2.67
CA LYS A 323 4.96 -25.97 -3.12
C LYS A 323 4.88 -27.31 -3.84
N LEU A 324 5.35 -27.34 -5.09
CA LEU A 324 5.18 -28.51 -5.95
C LEU A 324 6.17 -29.61 -5.54
N LYS A 325 5.66 -30.84 -5.25
CA LYS A 325 6.50 -32.00 -4.94
C LYS A 325 7.09 -32.63 -6.20
N LEU A 326 8.26 -33.27 -6.07
CA LEU A 326 8.97 -33.94 -7.15
C LEU A 326 8.33 -35.28 -7.55
N LYS A 327 8.43 -35.67 -8.81
CA LYS A 327 8.00 -36.98 -9.37
C LYS A 327 6.53 -37.28 -9.06
N ARG A 328 5.70 -36.25 -9.03
CA ARG A 328 4.26 -36.36 -8.79
C ARG A 328 3.48 -36.29 -10.09
N PRO A 329 2.38 -37.02 -10.20
CA PRO A 329 1.58 -37.04 -11.41
C PRO A 329 0.98 -35.65 -11.71
N LEU A 330 0.79 -35.41 -12.99
CA LEU A 330 0.05 -34.24 -13.49
C LEU A 330 -1.29 -34.72 -14.04
N TYR A 331 -2.28 -33.78 -13.99
CA TYR A 331 -3.65 -34.11 -14.39
C TYR A 331 -4.15 -33.16 -15.47
N LEU A 332 -5.00 -33.69 -16.36
CA LEU A 332 -5.80 -32.92 -17.31
C LEU A 332 -7.22 -32.82 -16.77
N ARG A 333 -7.80 -31.64 -16.77
CA ARG A 333 -9.21 -31.44 -16.43
C ARG A 333 -10.06 -31.62 -17.67
N ASN A 334 -11.04 -32.53 -17.61
CA ASN A 334 -12.02 -32.79 -18.64
C ASN A 334 -13.40 -32.27 -18.21
N GLY A 335 -14.10 -31.54 -19.11
CA GLY A 335 -15.40 -30.93 -18.83
C GLY A 335 -15.33 -29.55 -18.20
N GLU A 336 -16.49 -28.95 -17.98
CA GLU A 336 -16.65 -27.61 -17.35
C GLU A 336 -17.57 -27.69 -16.12
N GLY A 337 -17.39 -26.78 -15.21
CA GLY A 337 -18.20 -26.67 -13.99
C GLY A 337 -17.99 -27.83 -13.02
N GLU A 338 -18.99 -28.13 -12.21
CA GLU A 338 -18.95 -29.11 -11.11
C GLU A 338 -18.83 -30.57 -11.61
N GLU A 339 -19.19 -30.87 -12.87
CA GLU A 339 -19.11 -32.19 -13.50
C GLU A 339 -17.72 -32.52 -14.04
N SER A 340 -16.73 -31.64 -13.82
CA SER A 340 -15.36 -31.86 -14.29
C SER A 340 -14.74 -33.09 -13.66
N THR A 341 -14.00 -33.85 -14.46
CA THR A 341 -13.19 -35.01 -14.05
C THR A 341 -11.71 -34.74 -14.31
N PHE A 342 -10.84 -35.38 -13.53
CA PHE A 342 -9.40 -35.25 -13.69
C PHE A 342 -8.79 -36.58 -14.14
N GLU A 343 -8.10 -36.54 -15.29
CA GLU A 343 -7.40 -37.67 -15.86
C GLU A 343 -5.89 -37.53 -15.64
N GLN A 344 -5.28 -38.57 -15.08
CA GLN A 344 -3.85 -38.59 -14.85
C GLN A 344 -3.08 -38.63 -16.17
N MET A 345 -2.16 -37.72 -16.35
CA MET A 345 -1.26 -37.66 -17.50
C MET A 345 -0.08 -38.64 -17.32
N SER A 346 0.56 -39.03 -18.40
CA SER A 346 1.85 -39.76 -18.35
C SER A 346 3.02 -38.89 -17.85
N ALA A 347 2.83 -37.55 -17.84
CA ALA A 347 3.81 -36.59 -17.38
C ALA A 347 3.83 -36.49 -15.87
N ILE A 348 5.02 -36.22 -15.31
CA ILE A 348 5.25 -35.99 -13.87
C ILE A 348 6.02 -34.70 -13.64
N THR A 349 5.93 -34.15 -12.43
CA THR A 349 6.72 -32.98 -12.04
C THR A 349 8.22 -33.28 -12.06
N ARG A 350 8.99 -32.42 -12.71
CA ARG A 350 10.46 -32.45 -12.77
C ARG A 350 11.06 -31.07 -12.53
N ALA A 351 11.13 -30.23 -13.56
CA ALA A 351 11.72 -28.90 -13.50
C ALA A 351 10.94 -27.90 -12.62
N ASP A 352 9.65 -28.16 -12.39
CA ASP A 352 8.79 -27.31 -11.55
C ASP A 352 8.79 -27.71 -10.07
N ALA A 353 9.43 -28.82 -9.69
CA ALA A 353 9.42 -29.27 -8.30
C ALA A 353 10.10 -28.21 -7.39
N GLY A 354 9.47 -27.95 -6.24
CA GLY A 354 9.88 -26.91 -5.29
C GLY A 354 9.44 -25.48 -5.65
N LYS A 355 8.83 -25.28 -6.82
CA LYS A 355 8.21 -23.99 -7.15
C LYS A 355 7.09 -23.69 -6.15
N ILE A 356 7.12 -22.48 -5.60
CA ILE A 356 6.12 -21.95 -4.68
C ILE A 356 5.17 -21.07 -5.47
N ILE A 357 3.88 -21.33 -5.37
CA ILE A 357 2.84 -20.60 -6.10
C ILE A 357 1.79 -20.18 -5.07
N PRO A 358 1.33 -18.91 -5.06
CA PRO A 358 0.17 -18.52 -4.26
C PRO A 358 -1.04 -19.40 -4.65
N SER A 359 -1.74 -19.95 -3.66
CA SER A 359 -2.84 -20.90 -3.90
C SER A 359 -3.96 -20.28 -4.73
N ASP A 360 -4.25 -19.00 -4.53
CA ASP A 360 -5.24 -18.24 -5.30
C ASP A 360 -4.87 -18.07 -6.79
N ALA A 361 -3.57 -18.03 -7.11
CA ALA A 361 -3.08 -18.00 -8.49
C ALA A 361 -3.22 -19.34 -9.23
N THR A 362 -3.56 -20.42 -8.52
CA THR A 362 -3.72 -21.78 -9.08
C THR A 362 -5.17 -22.13 -9.41
N SER A 363 -6.11 -21.21 -9.24
CA SER A 363 -7.54 -21.44 -9.47
C SER A 363 -8.01 -22.80 -8.91
N PRO A 364 -7.87 -23.04 -7.59
CA PRO A 364 -8.13 -24.36 -7.01
C PRO A 364 -9.56 -24.82 -7.31
N PHE A 365 -9.72 -26.09 -7.63
CA PHE A 365 -10.99 -26.70 -7.93
C PHE A 365 -11.20 -27.94 -7.06
N THR A 366 -12.29 -27.99 -6.30
CA THR A 366 -12.67 -29.15 -5.50
C THR A 366 -13.73 -29.93 -6.26
N ASP A 367 -13.46 -31.23 -6.52
CA ASP A 367 -14.38 -32.10 -7.19
C ASP A 367 -15.52 -32.60 -6.26
N LYS A 368 -16.48 -33.34 -6.81
CA LYS A 368 -17.62 -33.89 -6.06
C LYS A 368 -17.22 -34.88 -4.95
N THR A 369 -16.01 -35.40 -5.00
CA THR A 369 -15.47 -36.31 -3.97
C THR A 369 -14.79 -35.58 -2.83
N GLY A 370 -14.70 -34.23 -2.91
CA GLY A 370 -14.03 -33.40 -1.93
C GLY A 370 -12.52 -33.28 -2.14
N VAL A 371 -11.99 -33.72 -3.29
CA VAL A 371 -10.57 -33.64 -3.65
C VAL A 371 -10.29 -32.33 -4.35
N THR A 372 -9.28 -31.58 -3.87
CA THR A 372 -8.85 -30.32 -4.47
C THR A 372 -7.70 -30.51 -5.44
N TYR A 373 -7.83 -29.93 -6.61
CA TYR A 373 -6.81 -29.84 -7.65
C TYR A 373 -6.38 -28.40 -7.86
N PHE A 374 -5.09 -28.19 -8.08
CA PHE A 374 -4.47 -26.87 -8.28
C PHE A 374 -3.96 -26.74 -9.71
N GLN A 375 -4.40 -25.73 -10.44
CA GLN A 375 -3.92 -25.46 -11.79
C GLN A 375 -2.54 -24.79 -11.74
N ILE A 376 -1.50 -25.53 -12.04
CA ILE A 376 -0.12 -25.04 -11.98
C ILE A 376 0.39 -24.41 -13.29
N ARG A 377 -0.31 -24.70 -14.39
CA ARG A 377 -0.11 -24.17 -15.76
C ARG A 377 -1.42 -24.29 -16.55
N PRO A 378 -1.58 -23.58 -17.68
CA PRO A 378 -2.72 -23.83 -18.55
C PRO A 378 -2.90 -25.33 -18.84
N HIS A 379 -4.10 -25.83 -18.62
CA HIS A 379 -4.49 -27.24 -18.83
C HIS A 379 -3.70 -28.29 -18.01
N THR A 380 -2.96 -27.87 -16.98
CA THR A 380 -2.15 -28.78 -16.17
C THR A 380 -2.47 -28.59 -14.69
N TRP A 381 -2.87 -29.67 -14.02
CA TRP A 381 -3.34 -29.67 -12.65
C TRP A 381 -2.52 -30.62 -11.78
N MET A 382 -2.48 -30.37 -10.47
CA MET A 382 -1.91 -31.27 -9.46
C MET A 382 -2.93 -31.58 -8.38
N HIS A 383 -2.94 -32.83 -7.92
CA HIS A 383 -3.76 -33.27 -6.81
C HIS A 383 -3.27 -32.66 -5.47
N GLN A 384 -4.17 -32.42 -4.53
CA GLN A 384 -3.85 -31.83 -3.22
C GLN A 384 -2.76 -32.56 -2.44
N ASP A 385 -2.65 -33.88 -2.56
CA ASP A 385 -1.62 -34.68 -1.87
C ASP A 385 -0.24 -34.60 -2.56
N ASP A 386 -0.22 -34.13 -3.80
CA ASP A 386 1.01 -33.99 -4.59
C ASP A 386 1.67 -32.62 -4.46
N VAL A 387 1.08 -31.73 -3.67
CA VAL A 387 1.64 -30.43 -3.28
C VAL A 387 1.86 -30.38 -1.77
N GLU A 388 2.76 -29.50 -1.33
CA GLU A 388 2.88 -29.09 0.05
C GLU A 388 2.11 -27.78 0.22
N GLN A 389 1.12 -27.76 1.10
CA GLN A 389 0.35 -26.56 1.40
C GLN A 389 1.05 -25.78 2.51
N LEU A 390 1.37 -24.53 2.24
CA LEU A 390 2.08 -23.62 3.14
C LEU A 390 1.20 -22.38 3.40
N SER A 391 1.25 -21.88 4.63
CA SER A 391 0.75 -20.56 4.96
C SER A 391 1.85 -19.51 4.86
N GLN A 392 1.50 -18.23 4.90
CA GLN A 392 2.49 -17.14 4.97
C GLN A 392 3.39 -17.21 6.21
N HIS A 393 3.01 -17.98 7.22
CA HIS A 393 3.77 -18.17 8.45
C HIS A 393 4.78 -19.33 8.37
N ASP A 394 4.70 -20.18 7.36
CA ASP A 394 5.65 -21.27 7.10
C ASP A 394 6.89 -20.73 6.38
N LEU A 395 7.58 -19.74 6.98
CA LEU A 395 8.68 -19.02 6.33
C LEU A 395 9.83 -19.93 5.88
N ALA A 396 10.20 -20.95 6.68
CA ALA A 396 11.18 -21.94 6.26
C ALA A 396 10.73 -22.71 5.02
N GLY A 397 9.44 -23.10 4.96
CA GLY A 397 8.83 -23.68 3.76
C GLY A 397 8.86 -22.75 2.55
N LEU A 398 8.78 -21.43 2.79
CA LEU A 398 8.94 -20.36 1.80
C LEU A 398 10.41 -20.01 1.50
N ASN A 399 11.35 -20.84 1.91
CA ASN A 399 12.80 -20.75 1.68
C ASN A 399 13.51 -19.61 2.45
N PHE A 400 12.98 -19.15 3.58
CA PHE A 400 13.73 -18.29 4.49
C PHE A 400 14.65 -19.14 5.37
N HIS A 401 15.89 -18.67 5.59
CA HIS A 401 16.89 -19.35 6.40
C HIS A 401 17.56 -18.39 7.37
N CYS A 402 17.65 -18.79 8.62
CA CYS A 402 18.40 -18.06 9.65
C CYS A 402 19.88 -18.43 9.62
N ILE A 403 20.73 -17.42 9.71
CA ILE A 403 22.19 -17.54 9.84
C ILE A 403 22.62 -16.71 11.04
N GLU A 404 23.42 -17.29 11.94
CA GLU A 404 24.09 -16.56 13.02
C GLU A 404 25.56 -16.43 12.71
N ALA A 405 26.07 -15.19 12.69
CA ALA A 405 27.50 -14.94 12.65
C ALA A 405 28.08 -15.21 14.05
N GLU A 406 28.98 -16.17 14.16
CA GLU A 406 29.71 -16.37 15.40
C GLU A 406 30.67 -15.18 15.61
N HIS A 407 30.55 -14.55 16.75
CA HIS A 407 31.35 -13.49 17.38
C HIS A 407 32.55 -12.93 16.57
N THR A 408 32.32 -12.25 15.49
CA THR A 408 33.34 -11.50 14.77
C THR A 408 33.39 -10.07 15.30
N THR A 409 34.48 -9.71 15.93
CA THR A 409 34.74 -8.31 16.32
C THR A 409 35.33 -7.50 15.18
N ASP A 410 35.73 -8.16 14.10
CA ASP A 410 36.28 -7.53 12.89
C ASP A 410 35.31 -7.66 11.72
N PHE A 411 34.63 -6.59 11.44
CA PHE A 411 33.60 -6.50 10.37
C PHE A 411 34.20 -6.72 8.98
N THR A 412 35.47 -6.39 8.80
CA THR A 412 36.16 -6.51 7.52
C THR A 412 36.64 -7.93 7.23
N ARG A 413 36.78 -8.75 8.29
CA ARG A 413 37.20 -10.16 8.21
C ARG A 413 36.05 -11.13 8.06
N THR A 414 34.79 -10.66 8.06
CA THR A 414 33.64 -11.56 7.98
C THR A 414 33.66 -12.47 6.76
N LEU A 415 34.21 -12.03 5.63
CA LEU A 415 34.45 -12.88 4.46
C LEU A 415 35.72 -13.74 4.61
N ASP A 416 36.81 -13.21 5.19
CA ASP A 416 38.06 -13.92 5.40
C ASP A 416 37.96 -14.97 6.50
N GLU A 417 37.17 -14.76 7.53
CA GLU A 417 36.94 -15.71 8.63
C GLU A 417 36.01 -16.87 8.25
N ARG A 418 35.52 -16.90 7.00
CA ARG A 418 34.73 -18.00 6.45
C ARG A 418 33.35 -18.21 7.10
N TRP A 419 32.89 -17.33 8.01
CA TRP A 419 31.60 -17.53 8.69
C TRP A 419 30.44 -17.63 7.67
N LEU A 420 30.45 -16.79 6.64
CA LEU A 420 29.44 -16.81 5.59
C LEU A 420 29.50 -18.09 4.76
N ILE A 421 30.71 -18.55 4.44
CA ILE A 421 30.96 -19.82 3.73
C ILE A 421 30.45 -21.00 4.54
N ASP A 422 30.75 -21.04 5.83
CA ASP A 422 30.34 -22.13 6.71
C ASP A 422 28.82 -22.11 6.95
N ALA A 423 28.22 -20.94 7.06
CA ALA A 423 26.77 -20.77 7.07
C ALA A 423 26.12 -21.24 5.75
N LEU A 424 26.70 -20.90 4.61
CA LEU A 424 26.22 -21.37 3.30
C LEU A 424 26.36 -22.90 3.16
N LYS A 425 27.42 -23.52 3.73
CA LYS A 425 27.55 -24.98 3.81
C LYS A 425 26.45 -25.60 4.66
N SER A 426 26.17 -25.02 5.82
CA SER A 426 25.08 -25.45 6.68
C SER A 426 23.75 -25.39 5.95
N ILE A 427 23.45 -24.26 5.26
CA ILE A 427 22.25 -24.14 4.44
C ILE A 427 22.22 -25.15 3.30
N SER A 428 23.36 -25.32 2.57
CA SER A 428 23.43 -26.31 1.48
C SER A 428 23.16 -27.73 1.98
N SER A 429 23.55 -28.08 3.18
CA SER A 429 23.31 -29.40 3.77
C SER A 429 21.83 -29.70 4.03
N HIS A 430 20.98 -28.65 4.17
CA HIS A 430 19.54 -28.83 4.33
C HIS A 430 18.85 -29.15 2.99
N PHE A 431 19.49 -28.86 1.85
CA PHE A 431 18.98 -29.17 0.54
C PHE A 431 19.47 -30.55 0.08
N ASP A 432 18.59 -31.52 0.15
CA ASP A 432 18.86 -32.87 -0.35
C ASP A 432 18.53 -32.95 -1.84
N SER A 433 19.50 -33.28 -2.66
CA SER A 433 19.35 -33.45 -4.09
C SER A 433 18.35 -34.57 -4.46
N GLU A 434 18.09 -35.50 -3.55
CA GLU A 434 17.11 -36.57 -3.74
C GLU A 434 15.66 -36.09 -3.47
N LYS A 435 15.49 -34.97 -2.76
CA LYS A 435 14.19 -34.39 -2.45
C LYS A 435 13.58 -33.59 -3.62
N GLY A 436 14.34 -33.34 -4.68
CA GLY A 436 13.79 -32.76 -5.89
C GLY A 436 14.67 -31.78 -6.66
N PRO A 437 14.32 -31.44 -7.92
CA PRO A 437 15.14 -30.56 -8.74
C PRO A 437 15.34 -29.16 -8.13
N ALA A 438 14.35 -28.59 -7.44
CA ALA A 438 14.54 -27.27 -6.82
C ALA A 438 15.43 -27.39 -5.58
N SER A 439 15.32 -28.48 -4.80
CA SER A 439 16.27 -28.75 -3.72
C SER A 439 17.67 -29.00 -4.28
N ALA A 440 17.76 -29.77 -5.36
CA ALA A 440 19.03 -29.97 -6.08
C ALA A 440 19.58 -28.66 -6.66
N GLN A 441 18.73 -27.80 -7.21
CA GLN A 441 19.11 -26.49 -7.76
C GLN A 441 19.60 -25.53 -6.67
N ALA A 442 18.89 -25.47 -5.54
CA ALA A 442 19.31 -24.70 -4.39
C ALA A 442 20.65 -25.22 -3.84
N LYS A 443 20.80 -26.53 -3.69
CA LYS A 443 22.06 -27.14 -3.29
C LYS A 443 23.20 -26.80 -4.26
N MET A 444 22.99 -27.00 -5.54
CA MET A 444 23.99 -26.63 -6.59
C MET A 444 24.38 -25.17 -6.51
N PHE A 445 23.43 -24.29 -6.23
CA PHE A 445 23.69 -22.88 -6.06
C PHE A 445 24.61 -22.60 -4.88
N TYR A 446 24.25 -23.06 -3.68
CA TYR A 446 25.10 -22.86 -2.49
C TYR A 446 26.46 -23.54 -2.65
N ASP A 447 26.49 -24.76 -3.19
CA ASP A 447 27.75 -25.46 -3.47
C ASP A 447 28.61 -24.69 -4.48
N SER A 448 28.02 -24.05 -5.45
CA SER A 448 28.72 -23.18 -6.42
C SER A 448 29.31 -21.93 -5.76
N LEU A 449 28.54 -21.27 -4.90
CA LEU A 449 29.04 -20.13 -4.11
C LEU A 449 30.24 -20.52 -3.26
N ILE A 450 30.11 -21.64 -2.53
CA ILE A 450 31.15 -22.18 -1.66
C ILE A 450 32.39 -22.53 -2.48
N HIS A 451 32.20 -23.23 -3.61
CA HIS A 451 33.29 -23.62 -4.49
C HIS A 451 34.04 -22.41 -5.06
N ASN A 452 33.32 -21.40 -5.52
CA ASN A 452 33.92 -20.17 -6.04
C ASN A 452 34.71 -19.42 -4.97
N ALA A 453 34.26 -19.47 -3.73
CA ALA A 453 34.95 -18.84 -2.61
C ALA A 453 36.14 -19.64 -2.09
N GLU A 454 36.09 -20.99 -2.10
CA GLU A 454 37.12 -21.86 -1.48
C GLU A 454 38.18 -22.37 -2.46
N ASN A 455 37.81 -22.66 -3.71
CA ASN A 455 38.66 -23.46 -4.59
C ASN A 455 38.94 -22.81 -5.94
N ARG A 456 40.05 -22.13 -6.05
CA ARG A 456 40.60 -21.77 -7.37
C ARG A 456 41.26 -23.02 -7.98
N ARG A 457 40.70 -23.54 -9.07
CA ARG A 457 41.35 -24.60 -9.85
C ARG A 457 42.19 -23.99 -10.96
N PRO A 458 43.45 -24.43 -11.17
CA PRO A 458 44.18 -24.06 -12.36
C PRO A 458 43.63 -24.77 -13.62
N PRO A 459 43.53 -24.09 -14.77
CA PRO A 459 43.75 -22.67 -14.90
C PRO A 459 42.56 -21.90 -14.33
N ASP A 460 42.77 -20.98 -13.39
CA ASP A 460 41.78 -20.08 -12.86
C ASP A 460 41.33 -19.17 -13.98
N PRO A 461 40.05 -19.14 -14.37
CA PRO A 461 39.56 -18.22 -15.42
C PRO A 461 39.61 -16.75 -15.01
N TYR A 462 39.81 -16.48 -13.72
CA TYR A 462 39.86 -15.10 -13.18
C TYR A 462 40.98 -14.99 -12.12
N PRO A 463 42.25 -15.18 -12.52
CA PRO A 463 43.39 -15.23 -11.59
C PRO A 463 43.61 -13.92 -10.81
N ASP A 464 43.12 -12.78 -11.37
CA ASP A 464 43.27 -11.45 -10.79
C ASP A 464 42.15 -11.06 -9.83
N LYS A 465 41.09 -11.87 -9.66
CA LYS A 465 39.99 -11.59 -8.74
C LYS A 465 40.20 -12.23 -7.37
N SER A 466 39.89 -11.46 -6.33
CA SER A 466 39.89 -11.98 -4.95
C SER A 466 38.70 -12.95 -4.72
N GLN A 467 38.77 -13.74 -3.62
CA GLN A 467 37.66 -14.67 -3.27
C GLN A 467 36.35 -13.92 -3.01
N ASP A 468 36.42 -12.75 -2.36
CA ASP A 468 35.30 -11.89 -2.08
C ASP A 468 34.69 -11.27 -3.35
N GLU A 469 35.49 -10.93 -4.37
CA GLU A 469 34.98 -10.51 -5.67
C GLU A 469 34.19 -11.58 -6.39
N LEU A 470 34.66 -12.81 -6.31
CA LEU A 470 33.96 -13.96 -6.91
C LEU A 470 32.66 -14.25 -6.17
N LEU A 471 32.68 -14.19 -4.83
CA LEU A 471 31.49 -14.38 -4.01
C LEU A 471 30.49 -13.25 -4.24
N PHE A 472 30.92 -12.01 -4.26
CA PHE A 472 30.08 -10.84 -4.57
C PHE A 472 29.43 -10.97 -5.95
N GLY A 473 30.23 -11.30 -6.98
CA GLY A 473 29.71 -11.53 -8.33
C GLY A 473 28.67 -12.64 -8.37
N ALA A 474 28.91 -13.76 -7.67
CA ALA A 474 27.98 -14.88 -7.60
C ALA A 474 26.68 -14.52 -6.86
N LEU A 475 26.75 -13.75 -5.78
CA LEU A 475 25.57 -13.32 -5.01
C LEU A 475 24.68 -12.32 -5.77
N HIS A 476 25.27 -11.50 -6.67
CA HIS A 476 24.57 -10.41 -7.33
C HIS A 476 24.37 -10.61 -8.85
N THR A 477 24.77 -11.74 -9.43
CA THR A 477 24.49 -12.06 -10.83
C THR A 477 23.05 -12.52 -11.03
N ASN A 478 22.43 -12.10 -12.15
CA ASN A 478 21.05 -12.44 -12.50
C ASN A 478 20.84 -13.87 -13.01
N GLN A 479 21.78 -14.77 -12.80
CA GLN A 479 21.66 -16.15 -13.25
C GLN A 479 20.85 -16.99 -12.25
N MET A 480 19.78 -17.63 -12.73
CA MET A 480 19.06 -18.75 -12.10
C MET A 480 18.30 -18.47 -10.78
N ASN A 481 17.54 -17.38 -10.61
CA ASN A 481 16.76 -17.07 -9.39
C ASN A 481 17.59 -16.88 -8.10
N ILE A 482 18.87 -16.79 -8.23
CA ILE A 482 19.86 -16.60 -7.15
C ILE A 482 19.52 -15.44 -6.21
N PRO A 483 19.15 -14.24 -6.72
CA PRO A 483 18.82 -13.12 -5.83
C PRO A 483 17.66 -13.40 -4.85
N GLU A 484 16.73 -14.28 -5.22
CA GLU A 484 15.60 -14.62 -4.34
C GLU A 484 16.05 -15.39 -3.09
N TYR A 485 16.90 -16.39 -3.24
CA TYR A 485 17.43 -17.13 -2.10
C TYR A 485 18.26 -16.25 -1.16
N VAL A 486 19.08 -15.38 -1.74
CA VAL A 486 19.92 -14.43 -0.96
C VAL A 486 19.05 -13.44 -0.18
N ARG A 487 17.98 -12.90 -0.80
CA ARG A 487 17.06 -11.99 -0.11
C ARG A 487 16.26 -12.65 1.02
N ARG A 488 16.16 -13.97 1.03
CA ARG A 488 15.48 -14.75 2.08
C ARG A 488 16.39 -15.23 3.20
N LEU A 489 17.68 -14.86 3.18
CA LEU A 489 18.56 -15.04 4.31
C LEU A 489 18.22 -14.02 5.41
N ILE A 490 18.06 -14.50 6.63
CA ILE A 490 17.88 -13.71 7.84
C ILE A 490 19.15 -13.88 8.66
N VAL A 491 19.89 -12.81 8.89
CA VAL A 491 21.26 -12.89 9.42
C VAL A 491 21.38 -12.16 10.75
N LYS A 492 21.83 -12.85 11.79
CA LYS A 492 22.21 -12.23 13.05
C LYS A 492 23.68 -11.81 12.95
N HIS A 493 23.92 -10.52 12.97
CA HIS A 493 25.22 -9.93 12.76
C HIS A 493 25.39 -8.66 13.58
N ASP A 494 26.65 -8.33 13.93
CA ASP A 494 26.96 -7.07 14.60
C ASP A 494 26.64 -5.88 13.66
N SER A 495 25.86 -4.94 14.17
CA SER A 495 25.44 -3.78 13.40
C SER A 495 26.52 -2.69 13.34
N ASP A 496 26.64 -2.05 12.18
CA ASP A 496 27.57 -0.92 11.94
C ASP A 496 27.23 0.29 12.80
N TRP A 497 25.96 0.45 13.14
CA TRP A 497 25.45 1.64 13.86
C TRP A 497 25.89 1.75 15.31
N HIS A 498 26.62 0.76 15.81
CA HIS A 498 27.35 0.80 17.08
C HIS A 498 28.76 1.39 16.97
N SER A 499 29.32 1.40 15.76
CA SER A 499 30.75 1.60 15.56
C SER A 499 31.13 3.07 15.46
N THR A 500 32.36 3.35 15.87
CA THR A 500 33.09 4.61 15.58
C THR A 500 34.28 4.31 14.69
N ARG A 501 34.92 5.35 14.15
CA ARG A 501 36.15 5.22 13.35
C ARG A 501 37.29 4.53 14.10
N ASP A 502 37.29 4.61 15.43
CA ASP A 502 38.34 4.02 16.28
C ASP A 502 38.08 2.55 16.63
N ASP A 503 36.96 1.98 16.19
CA ASP A 503 36.66 0.58 16.42
C ASP A 503 37.64 -0.30 15.63
N THR A 504 38.24 -1.26 16.32
CA THR A 504 39.28 -2.14 15.75
C THR A 504 38.82 -2.92 14.54
N ARG A 505 37.52 -3.18 14.44
CA ARG A 505 36.93 -3.87 13.27
C ARG A 505 37.06 -3.09 11.94
N TRP A 506 37.29 -1.79 12.01
CA TRP A 506 37.52 -0.96 10.80
C TRP A 506 38.99 -0.79 10.48
N SER A 507 39.88 -1.36 11.30
CA SER A 507 41.33 -1.14 11.17
C SER A 507 41.90 -1.56 9.84
N SER A 508 41.39 -2.64 9.23
CA SER A 508 41.84 -3.08 7.92
C SER A 508 41.30 -2.19 6.81
N VAL A 509 40.02 -1.71 6.91
CA VAL A 509 39.44 -0.78 5.94
C VAL A 509 40.26 0.50 5.85
N PHE A 510 40.70 1.04 6.99
CA PHE A 510 41.41 2.31 7.02
C PHE A 510 42.93 2.19 6.86
N LYS A 511 43.51 0.99 7.04
CA LYS A 511 44.97 0.80 6.98
C LYS A 511 45.47 0.12 5.72
N ASP A 512 44.71 -0.77 5.14
CA ASP A 512 45.18 -1.69 4.09
C ASP A 512 44.72 -1.28 2.66
N ARG A 513 44.02 -0.17 2.51
CA ARG A 513 43.63 0.32 1.20
C ARG A 513 44.55 1.45 0.72
N ASP A 514 44.91 1.43 -0.55
CA ASP A 514 45.56 2.53 -1.28
C ASP A 514 44.60 3.74 -1.46
N GLU A 515 43.61 3.91 -0.57
CA GLU A 515 42.73 5.05 -0.56
C GLU A 515 43.46 6.29 0.01
N SER A 516 43.14 7.45 -0.55
CA SER A 516 43.76 8.68 -0.06
C SER A 516 43.35 8.98 1.40
N PRO A 517 44.21 9.64 2.16
CA PRO A 517 43.90 10.04 3.52
C PRO A 517 42.57 10.80 3.67
N VAL A 518 42.20 11.58 2.66
CA VAL A 518 40.94 12.36 2.65
C VAL A 518 39.72 11.45 2.59
N VAL A 519 39.74 10.41 1.77
CA VAL A 519 38.65 9.43 1.67
C VAL A 519 38.54 8.65 2.97
N GLN A 520 39.67 8.25 3.58
CA GLN A 520 39.67 7.56 4.87
C GLN A 520 39.09 8.44 6.00
N LEU A 521 39.47 9.73 6.06
CA LEU A 521 38.92 10.69 7.01
C LEU A 521 37.41 10.91 6.80
N ALA A 522 36.97 11.02 5.55
CA ALA A 522 35.55 11.17 5.20
C ALA A 522 34.73 9.93 5.62
N ASN A 523 35.22 8.72 5.32
CA ASN A 523 34.56 7.47 5.72
C ASN A 523 34.50 7.32 7.27
N GLY A 524 35.58 7.66 7.97
CA GLY A 524 35.59 7.67 9.44
C GLY A 524 34.63 8.69 10.03
N GLY A 525 34.57 9.89 9.46
CA GLY A 525 33.62 10.93 9.85
C GLY A 525 32.17 10.54 9.60
N PHE A 526 31.92 9.79 8.55
CA PHE A 526 30.60 9.21 8.26
C PHE A 526 30.14 8.24 9.36
N LEU A 527 31.00 7.29 9.76
CA LEU A 527 30.68 6.34 10.82
C LEU A 527 30.31 7.07 12.13
N ASP A 528 31.12 8.04 12.53
CA ASP A 528 30.87 8.81 13.76
C ASP A 528 29.57 9.61 13.70
N ALA A 529 29.30 10.24 12.57
CA ALA A 529 28.10 11.07 12.36
C ALA A 529 26.80 10.24 12.29
N THR A 530 26.88 8.98 11.88
CA THR A 530 25.71 8.11 11.68
C THR A 530 25.43 7.17 12.86
N ARG A 531 26.36 6.99 13.80
CA ARG A 531 26.20 6.17 15.00
C ARG A 531 24.96 6.54 15.82
N TRP A 532 24.19 5.51 16.25
CA TRP A 532 22.98 5.73 17.06
C TRP A 532 22.64 4.60 18.02
N MET A 533 22.98 3.34 17.73
CA MET A 533 22.50 2.16 18.46
C MET A 533 22.88 2.15 19.93
N ASP A 534 24.06 2.62 20.28
CA ASP A 534 24.56 2.71 21.66
C ASP A 534 23.78 3.68 22.55
N LYS A 535 23.00 4.59 21.93
CA LYS A 535 22.18 5.58 22.62
C LYS A 535 20.70 5.16 22.74
N VAL A 536 20.30 4.07 22.11
CA VAL A 536 18.88 3.66 22.01
C VAL A 536 18.63 2.35 22.72
N PRO A 537 17.94 2.32 23.85
CA PRO A 537 17.45 1.08 24.44
C PRO A 537 16.42 0.39 23.50
N PRO A 538 16.44 -0.93 23.34
CA PRO A 538 17.29 -1.95 23.96
C PRO A 538 18.61 -2.23 23.22
N PHE A 539 18.91 -1.54 22.13
CA PHE A 539 20.08 -1.77 21.27
C PHE A 539 21.40 -1.45 21.99
N ALA A 540 21.39 -0.53 22.96
CA ALA A 540 22.61 -0.08 23.65
C ALA A 540 23.44 -1.22 24.31
N SER A 541 22.77 -2.31 24.70
CA SER A 541 23.42 -3.47 25.35
C SER A 541 23.67 -4.63 24.41
N GLN A 542 23.20 -4.59 23.17
CA GLN A 542 23.25 -5.72 22.22
C GLN A 542 23.70 -5.23 20.83
N ARG A 543 24.93 -5.59 20.45
CA ARG A 543 25.50 -5.22 19.16
C ARG A 543 24.97 -6.10 18.02
N SER A 544 24.83 -7.40 18.28
CA SER A 544 24.39 -8.37 17.28
C SER A 544 22.87 -8.43 17.22
N VAL A 545 22.32 -8.16 16.06
CA VAL A 545 20.88 -8.10 15.80
C VAL A 545 20.52 -8.93 14.56
N TRP A 546 19.28 -9.40 14.50
CA TRP A 546 18.75 -10.02 13.29
C TRP A 546 18.47 -8.97 12.24
N HIS A 547 18.99 -9.20 11.03
CA HIS A 547 18.74 -8.38 9.85
C HIS A 547 17.89 -9.18 8.87
N PHE A 548 16.86 -8.54 8.35
CA PHE A 548 15.95 -9.08 7.34
C PHE A 548 16.06 -8.23 6.07
N HIS A 549 16.02 -8.85 4.89
CA HIS A 549 15.84 -8.07 3.68
C HIS A 549 14.50 -7.34 3.74
N PRO A 550 14.47 -5.99 3.81
CA PRO A 550 13.26 -5.25 4.17
C PRO A 550 12.06 -5.55 3.27
N LEU A 551 12.29 -5.64 1.96
CA LEU A 551 11.20 -5.83 1.00
C LEU A 551 10.74 -7.29 0.91
N GLU A 552 11.68 -8.25 0.91
CA GLU A 552 11.34 -9.67 0.77
C GLU A 552 10.56 -10.19 1.98
N PHE A 553 11.00 -9.80 3.18
CA PHE A 553 10.34 -10.22 4.41
C PHE A 553 8.96 -9.58 4.56
N VAL A 554 8.85 -8.27 4.28
CA VAL A 554 7.58 -7.53 4.34
C VAL A 554 6.58 -8.08 3.33
N GLU A 555 7.02 -8.47 2.11
CA GLU A 555 6.15 -9.12 1.12
C GLU A 555 5.66 -10.49 1.62
N ALA A 556 6.54 -11.29 2.22
CA ALA A 556 6.20 -12.63 2.70
C ALA A 556 5.13 -12.58 3.81
N ILE A 557 5.27 -11.65 4.76
CA ILE A 557 4.33 -11.50 5.87
C ILE A 557 3.11 -10.63 5.55
N ASN A 558 3.02 -10.06 4.32
CA ASN A 558 1.91 -9.20 3.93
C ASN A 558 0.62 -10.02 3.73
N PRO A 559 -0.38 -9.88 4.61
CA PRO A 559 -1.60 -10.69 4.53
C PRO A 559 -2.47 -10.35 3.32
N LYS A 560 -2.28 -9.17 2.74
CA LYS A 560 -3.11 -8.65 1.65
C LYS A 560 -2.68 -9.18 0.28
N GLY A 561 -1.45 -9.68 0.12
CA GLY A 561 -0.91 -10.09 -1.17
C GLY A 561 -1.11 -8.99 -2.24
N ASN A 562 -1.46 -9.40 -3.47
CA ASN A 562 -1.74 -8.49 -4.61
C ASN A 562 -3.17 -7.94 -4.63
N CYS A 563 -3.88 -7.86 -3.49
CA CYS A 563 -5.24 -7.35 -3.44
C CYS A 563 -5.32 -5.86 -3.85
N ALA A 564 -6.53 -5.40 -4.18
CA ALA A 564 -6.78 -4.01 -4.59
C ALA A 564 -6.90 -3.01 -3.41
N CYS A 565 -6.55 -3.41 -2.18
CA CYS A 565 -6.61 -2.51 -1.02
C CYS A 565 -5.58 -1.39 -1.12
N GLY A 566 -6.05 -0.15 -1.00
CA GLY A 566 -5.20 1.05 -0.92
C GLY A 566 -4.37 1.36 -2.16
N ARG A 567 -4.64 0.70 -3.27
CA ARG A 567 -4.04 1.01 -4.58
C ARG A 567 -5.11 1.25 -5.63
N ASP A 568 -4.72 1.84 -6.73
CA ASP A 568 -5.56 1.94 -7.93
C ASP A 568 -5.90 0.55 -8.47
N ILE A 569 -7.10 0.39 -9.01
CA ILE A 569 -7.46 -0.77 -9.82
C ILE A 569 -6.83 -0.64 -11.20
N THR A 570 -6.56 -1.77 -11.84
CA THR A 570 -5.95 -1.80 -13.18
C THR A 570 -7.00 -1.97 -14.27
N LEU A 571 -6.63 -1.68 -15.52
CA LEU A 571 -7.50 -1.88 -16.66
C LEU A 571 -7.86 -3.38 -16.84
N ASP A 572 -6.89 -4.27 -16.65
CA ASP A 572 -7.12 -5.71 -16.77
C ASP A 572 -8.11 -6.19 -15.70
N GLU A 573 -7.97 -5.73 -14.44
CA GLU A 573 -8.94 -6.03 -13.37
C GLU A 573 -10.34 -5.53 -13.73
N LEU A 574 -10.46 -4.31 -14.28
CA LEU A 574 -11.76 -3.77 -14.68
C LEU A 574 -12.36 -4.53 -15.85
N CYS A 575 -11.54 -4.97 -16.83
CA CYS A 575 -11.96 -5.84 -17.94
C CYS A 575 -12.43 -7.21 -17.42
N ASP A 576 -11.72 -7.79 -16.46
CA ASP A 576 -12.08 -9.09 -15.88
C ASP A 576 -13.40 -9.01 -15.09
N ILE A 577 -13.67 -7.89 -14.42
CA ILE A 577 -14.92 -7.67 -13.69
C ILE A 577 -16.07 -7.42 -14.66
N ALA A 578 -15.85 -6.64 -15.71
CA ALA A 578 -16.86 -6.24 -16.68
C ALA A 578 -16.53 -6.72 -18.12
N PRO A 579 -16.45 -8.03 -18.38
CA PRO A 579 -15.93 -8.60 -19.64
C PRO A 579 -16.80 -8.35 -20.87
N LYS A 580 -17.99 -7.77 -20.70
CA LYS A 580 -18.88 -7.39 -21.79
C LYS A 580 -18.61 -5.98 -22.31
N ALA A 581 -17.93 -5.15 -21.52
CA ALA A 581 -17.64 -3.78 -21.90
C ALA A 581 -16.47 -3.68 -22.86
N ASP A 582 -16.51 -2.69 -23.72
CA ASP A 582 -15.40 -2.37 -24.61
C ASP A 582 -14.18 -1.90 -23.82
N LYS A 583 -13.00 -2.44 -24.17
CA LYS A 583 -11.75 -2.17 -23.45
C LYS A 583 -11.34 -0.69 -23.51
N ASP A 584 -11.59 -0.02 -24.64
CA ASP A 584 -11.24 1.39 -24.81
C ASP A 584 -12.15 2.28 -23.97
N ILE A 585 -13.42 1.89 -23.85
CA ILE A 585 -14.36 2.57 -22.94
C ILE A 585 -13.95 2.37 -21.49
N LEU A 586 -13.56 1.16 -21.10
CA LEU A 586 -13.05 0.89 -19.75
C LEU A 586 -11.76 1.64 -19.46
N ALA A 587 -10.87 1.78 -20.44
CA ALA A 587 -9.65 2.57 -20.32
C ALA A 587 -9.96 4.06 -20.09
N GLN A 588 -11.04 4.58 -20.72
CA GLN A 588 -11.52 5.94 -20.48
C GLN A 588 -12.11 6.13 -19.08
N TYR A 589 -12.84 5.13 -18.56
CA TYR A 589 -13.47 5.20 -17.23
C TYR A 589 -12.48 4.98 -16.08
N LEU A 590 -11.40 4.24 -16.30
CA LEU A 590 -10.46 3.81 -15.26
C LEU A 590 -9.86 4.95 -14.42
N PRO A 591 -9.39 6.07 -15.01
CA PRO A 591 -8.88 7.18 -14.21
C PRO A 591 -9.94 7.73 -13.25
N GLU A 592 -11.16 7.89 -13.71
CA GLU A 592 -12.26 8.43 -12.92
C GLU A 592 -12.73 7.47 -11.82
N PHE A 593 -12.69 6.15 -12.05
CA PHE A 593 -12.91 5.17 -10.98
C PHE A 593 -11.85 5.29 -9.89
N ASN A 594 -10.58 5.38 -10.27
CA ASN A 594 -9.48 5.47 -9.31
C ASN A 594 -9.50 6.80 -8.54
N ASP A 595 -9.79 7.91 -9.23
CA ASP A 595 -9.97 9.22 -8.60
C ASP A 595 -11.15 9.21 -7.62
N GLY A 596 -12.28 8.64 -8.01
CA GLY A 596 -13.44 8.50 -7.15
C GLY A 596 -13.19 7.61 -5.93
N PHE A 597 -12.49 6.49 -6.08
CA PHE A 597 -12.10 5.65 -4.93
C PHE A 597 -11.25 6.43 -3.92
N ARG A 598 -10.32 7.26 -4.38
CA ARG A 598 -9.50 8.11 -3.51
C ARG A 598 -10.31 9.24 -2.88
N GLU A 599 -11.08 9.97 -3.67
CA GLU A 599 -11.88 11.11 -3.23
C GLU A 599 -12.89 10.73 -2.15
N PHE A 600 -13.57 9.59 -2.31
CA PHE A 600 -14.62 9.13 -1.39
C PHE A 600 -14.12 8.14 -0.32
N GLY A 601 -12.81 7.89 -0.25
CA GLY A 601 -12.20 7.04 0.76
C GLY A 601 -12.63 5.58 0.69
N ILE A 602 -12.92 5.05 -0.52
CA ILE A 602 -13.19 3.63 -0.78
C ILE A 602 -11.83 2.92 -0.93
N ILE A 603 -11.24 2.53 0.20
CA ILE A 603 -9.85 2.07 0.25
C ILE A 603 -9.76 0.56 0.08
N SER A 604 -10.64 -0.22 0.73
CA SER A 604 -10.52 -1.67 0.73
C SER A 604 -10.97 -2.28 -0.61
N CYS A 605 -10.32 -3.38 -0.99
CA CYS A 605 -10.68 -4.14 -2.20
C CYS A 605 -12.14 -4.61 -2.14
N ARG A 606 -12.64 -4.95 -0.95
CA ARG A 606 -14.01 -5.42 -0.76
C ARG A 606 -15.04 -4.30 -0.93
N GLU A 607 -14.77 -3.09 -0.42
CA GLU A 607 -15.62 -1.91 -0.68
C GLU A 607 -15.66 -1.57 -2.18
N LYS A 608 -14.52 -1.67 -2.89
CA LYS A 608 -14.46 -1.50 -4.35
C LYS A 608 -15.31 -2.54 -5.07
N ALA A 609 -15.28 -3.80 -4.60
CA ALA A 609 -16.12 -4.86 -5.16
C ALA A 609 -17.61 -4.57 -4.99
N HIS A 610 -18.05 -4.13 -3.80
CA HIS A 610 -19.43 -3.68 -3.57
C HIS A 610 -19.86 -2.57 -4.52
N PHE A 611 -19.03 -1.53 -4.68
CA PHE A 611 -19.33 -0.41 -5.56
C PHE A 611 -19.47 -0.84 -7.03
N LEU A 612 -18.45 -1.56 -7.53
CA LEU A 612 -18.43 -1.99 -8.92
C LEU A 612 -19.57 -2.98 -9.24
N ALA A 613 -19.92 -3.85 -8.30
CA ALA A 613 -21.05 -4.77 -8.49
C ALA A 613 -22.37 -4.04 -8.74
N GLN A 614 -22.64 -2.95 -8.03
CA GLN A 614 -23.82 -2.14 -8.25
C GLN A 614 -23.77 -1.44 -9.61
N CYS A 615 -22.65 -0.79 -9.93
CA CYS A 615 -22.48 -0.12 -11.22
C CYS A 615 -22.60 -1.10 -12.39
N CYS A 616 -21.98 -2.28 -12.31
CA CYS A 616 -22.07 -3.30 -13.37
C CYS A 616 -23.50 -3.76 -13.60
N HIS A 617 -24.28 -4.03 -12.54
CA HIS A 617 -25.66 -4.41 -12.71
C HIS A 617 -26.50 -3.31 -13.39
N GLU A 618 -26.45 -2.09 -12.86
CA GLU A 618 -27.26 -0.96 -13.32
C GLU A 618 -26.93 -0.56 -14.77
N SER A 619 -25.71 -0.77 -15.22
CA SER A 619 -25.22 -0.41 -16.54
C SER A 619 -25.03 -1.61 -17.50
N GLY A 620 -25.56 -2.80 -17.17
CA GLY A 620 -25.42 -3.99 -17.99
C GLY A 620 -23.97 -4.44 -18.20
N GLY A 621 -23.11 -4.29 -17.18
CA GLY A 621 -21.69 -4.61 -17.22
C GLY A 621 -20.85 -3.44 -17.73
N LEU A 622 -21.13 -2.22 -17.32
CA LEU A 622 -20.48 -0.95 -17.72
C LEU A 622 -20.63 -0.61 -19.23
N THR A 623 -21.64 -1.19 -19.88
CA THR A 623 -21.89 -0.98 -21.32
C THR A 623 -22.91 0.12 -21.59
N LEU A 624 -23.80 0.40 -20.66
CA LEU A 624 -24.93 1.31 -20.82
C LEU A 624 -24.80 2.50 -19.88
N THR A 625 -24.86 3.72 -20.44
CA THR A 625 -24.91 4.96 -19.66
C THR A 625 -26.29 5.65 -19.72
N LYS A 626 -27.23 5.03 -20.46
CA LYS A 626 -28.64 5.51 -20.57
C LYS A 626 -29.58 4.34 -20.47
N GLU A 627 -30.72 4.57 -19.80
CA GLU A 627 -31.81 3.60 -19.70
C GLU A 627 -32.41 3.30 -21.10
N ILE A 628 -32.55 2.01 -21.40
CA ILE A 628 -33.16 1.57 -22.66
C ILE A 628 -34.66 1.84 -22.58
N GLY A 629 -35.20 2.57 -23.57
CA GLY A 629 -36.64 2.94 -23.62
C GLY A 629 -37.04 4.05 -22.66
N GLY A 630 -36.10 4.67 -21.94
CA GLY A 630 -36.33 5.70 -20.93
C GLY A 630 -37.08 6.93 -21.45
N THR A 631 -36.98 7.24 -22.75
CA THR A 631 -37.75 8.35 -23.39
C THR A 631 -39.26 8.10 -23.42
N GLY A 632 -39.70 6.86 -23.34
CA GLY A 632 -41.12 6.47 -23.25
C GLY A 632 -41.61 6.23 -21.83
N ALA A 633 -40.77 6.35 -20.82
CA ALA A 633 -41.12 6.13 -19.43
C ALA A 633 -42.02 7.25 -18.88
N SER A 634 -42.87 6.94 -17.90
CA SER A 634 -43.78 7.93 -17.27
C SER A 634 -43.04 9.04 -16.52
N TYR A 635 -41.77 8.83 -16.20
CA TYR A 635 -40.86 9.77 -15.55
C TYR A 635 -39.92 10.50 -16.52
N ALA A 636 -40.11 10.32 -17.84
CA ALA A 636 -39.34 11.10 -18.80
C ALA A 636 -39.62 12.61 -18.61
N PRO A 637 -38.60 13.46 -18.81
CA PRO A 637 -37.29 13.23 -19.37
C PRO A 637 -36.20 12.77 -18.34
N TRP A 638 -36.59 12.43 -17.12
CA TRP A 638 -35.70 12.16 -15.97
C TRP A 638 -35.37 10.65 -15.80
N TYR A 639 -35.22 9.97 -16.93
CA TYR A 639 -34.87 8.52 -16.96
C TYR A 639 -33.41 8.27 -16.62
N GLY A 640 -33.07 7.01 -16.34
CA GLY A 640 -31.79 6.59 -15.87
C GLY A 640 -30.58 7.00 -16.73
N ARG A 641 -29.62 7.71 -16.14
CA ARG A 641 -28.35 8.11 -16.77
C ARG A 641 -27.16 7.89 -15.85
N GLY A 642 -25.97 7.68 -16.45
CA GLY A 642 -24.74 7.31 -15.75
C GLY A 642 -24.70 5.82 -15.39
N LEU A 643 -23.55 5.36 -14.86
CA LEU A 643 -23.32 3.94 -14.55
C LEU A 643 -24.19 3.40 -13.41
N ILE A 644 -24.82 4.26 -12.61
CA ILE A 644 -25.77 3.89 -11.54
C ILE A 644 -27.21 4.26 -11.86
N GLN A 645 -27.46 4.70 -13.08
CA GLN A 645 -28.80 5.02 -13.62
C GLN A 645 -29.57 6.03 -12.76
N LEU A 646 -28.98 7.24 -12.54
CA LEU A 646 -29.68 8.32 -11.84
C LEU A 646 -31.04 8.60 -12.51
N THR A 647 -32.09 8.53 -11.73
CA THR A 647 -33.50 8.71 -12.18
C THR A 647 -34.19 9.74 -11.29
N TRP A 648 -35.21 10.46 -11.83
CA TRP A 648 -36.00 11.48 -11.19
C TRP A 648 -35.33 12.87 -11.14
N GLN A 649 -36.13 13.88 -11.36
CA GLN A 649 -35.72 15.30 -11.40
C GLN A 649 -34.94 15.68 -10.12
N GLU A 650 -35.48 15.35 -8.95
CA GLU A 650 -34.85 15.69 -7.67
C GLU A 650 -33.40 15.17 -7.55
N VAL A 651 -33.12 14.00 -8.13
CA VAL A 651 -31.75 13.41 -8.09
C VAL A 651 -30.83 14.19 -9.03
N TYR A 652 -31.30 14.59 -10.19
CA TYR A 652 -30.56 15.45 -11.14
C TYR A 652 -30.25 16.81 -10.54
N THR A 653 -31.23 17.46 -9.90
CA THR A 653 -31.07 18.73 -9.18
C THR A 653 -29.99 18.61 -8.08
N LYS A 654 -30.06 17.54 -7.27
CA LYS A 654 -29.09 17.32 -6.19
C LYS A 654 -27.68 17.06 -6.71
N TYR A 655 -27.55 16.28 -7.78
CA TYR A 655 -26.25 16.03 -8.39
C TYR A 655 -25.69 17.30 -9.02
N GLY A 656 -26.52 18.07 -9.73
CA GLY A 656 -26.12 19.35 -10.28
C GLY A 656 -25.64 20.35 -9.23
N ALA A 657 -26.37 20.45 -8.12
CA ALA A 657 -25.96 21.28 -6.99
C ALA A 657 -24.61 20.82 -6.37
N TYR A 658 -24.32 19.52 -6.38
CA TYR A 658 -23.07 18.97 -5.86
C TYR A 658 -21.87 19.32 -6.75
N VAL A 659 -22.01 19.17 -8.08
CA VAL A 659 -20.91 19.44 -9.01
C VAL A 659 -20.85 20.90 -9.50
N GLY A 660 -21.88 21.70 -9.21
CA GLY A 660 -21.96 23.09 -9.64
C GLY A 660 -22.40 23.28 -11.10
N GLU A 661 -23.11 22.30 -11.68
CA GLU A 661 -23.62 22.32 -13.04
C GLU A 661 -25.15 22.18 -13.07
N ASP A 662 -25.79 22.76 -14.11
CA ASP A 662 -27.23 22.63 -14.32
C ASP A 662 -27.50 21.49 -15.31
N PHE A 663 -28.15 20.43 -14.84
CA PHE A 663 -28.58 19.28 -15.64
C PHE A 663 -30.09 19.32 -15.94
N GLU A 664 -30.82 20.40 -15.59
CA GLU A 664 -32.24 20.49 -15.75
C GLU A 664 -32.64 21.31 -16.99
N LEU A 665 -31.71 22.13 -17.48
CA LEU A 665 -31.96 23.13 -18.52
C LEU A 665 -32.64 22.53 -19.78
N ASP A 666 -32.06 21.48 -20.34
CA ASP A 666 -32.52 20.83 -21.56
C ASP A 666 -32.05 19.38 -21.66
N ASP A 667 -32.37 18.69 -22.76
CA ASP A 667 -31.93 17.31 -22.98
C ASP A 667 -30.40 17.17 -23.18
N ALA A 668 -29.76 18.20 -23.71
CA ALA A 668 -28.31 18.20 -23.88
C ALA A 668 -27.62 18.27 -22.50
N ALA A 669 -28.13 19.14 -21.62
CA ALA A 669 -27.65 19.23 -20.23
C ALA A 669 -27.85 17.91 -19.47
N ARG A 670 -29.07 17.32 -19.53
CA ARG A 670 -29.38 16.02 -18.92
C ARG A 670 -28.45 14.90 -19.44
N ASN A 671 -28.17 14.90 -20.75
CA ASN A 671 -27.36 13.88 -21.40
C ASN A 671 -25.88 13.96 -21.03
N LYS A 672 -25.37 15.06 -20.48
CA LYS A 672 -24.02 15.13 -19.94
C LYS A 672 -23.78 14.07 -18.83
N ILE A 673 -24.82 13.75 -18.03
CA ILE A 673 -24.70 12.70 -16.98
C ILE A 673 -24.38 11.32 -17.57
N ALA A 674 -24.79 11.07 -18.83
CA ALA A 674 -24.46 9.85 -19.53
C ALA A 674 -23.11 9.87 -20.23
N GLN A 675 -22.39 10.97 -20.20
CA GLN A 675 -21.07 11.16 -20.83
C GLN A 675 -19.95 11.16 -19.79
N TYR A 676 -18.76 10.80 -20.21
CA TYR A 676 -17.55 10.94 -19.40
C TYR A 676 -17.24 12.43 -19.12
N PRO A 677 -16.85 12.83 -17.92
CA PRO A 677 -16.62 11.97 -16.71
C PRO A 677 -17.88 11.74 -15.85
N HIS A 678 -18.99 12.45 -16.11
CA HIS A 678 -20.18 12.44 -15.24
C HIS A 678 -20.81 11.04 -15.13
N CYS A 679 -20.71 10.18 -16.16
CA CYS A 679 -21.29 8.85 -16.09
C CYS A 679 -20.66 8.01 -14.96
N VAL A 680 -19.39 8.23 -14.61
CA VAL A 680 -18.71 7.57 -13.48
C VAL A 680 -18.89 8.39 -12.20
N ARG A 681 -18.63 9.70 -12.23
CA ARG A 681 -18.74 10.60 -11.05
C ARG A 681 -20.10 10.56 -10.38
N SER A 682 -21.14 10.54 -11.15
CA SER A 682 -22.51 10.49 -10.64
C SER A 682 -22.78 9.23 -9.84
N ALA A 683 -22.12 8.10 -10.18
CA ALA A 683 -22.24 6.86 -9.44
C ALA A 683 -21.59 6.99 -8.05
N PHE A 684 -20.40 7.56 -7.93
CA PHE A 684 -19.76 7.82 -6.64
C PHE A 684 -20.58 8.76 -5.76
N TRP A 685 -21.02 9.88 -6.31
CA TRP A 685 -21.87 10.80 -5.58
C TRP A 685 -23.14 10.13 -5.07
N PHE A 686 -23.83 9.37 -5.92
CA PHE A 686 -25.07 8.70 -5.54
C PHE A 686 -24.83 7.67 -4.42
N TYR A 687 -23.78 6.87 -4.57
CA TYR A 687 -23.42 5.81 -3.62
C TYR A 687 -22.93 6.37 -2.29
N CYS A 688 -22.01 7.33 -2.30
CA CYS A 688 -21.33 7.80 -1.10
C CYS A 688 -22.09 8.96 -0.42
N VAL A 689 -22.62 9.91 -1.20
CA VAL A 689 -23.20 11.16 -0.68
C VAL A 689 -24.73 11.05 -0.57
N ASN A 690 -25.39 10.71 -1.68
CA ASN A 690 -26.86 10.73 -1.71
C ASN A 690 -27.48 9.57 -0.89
N LYS A 691 -26.92 8.38 -0.97
CA LYS A 691 -27.43 7.16 -0.27
C LYS A 691 -26.60 6.72 0.94
N ASN A 692 -25.40 7.24 1.10
CA ASN A 692 -24.45 6.88 2.17
C ASN A 692 -24.28 5.35 2.32
N VAL A 693 -24.06 4.66 1.20
CA VAL A 693 -23.99 3.21 1.13
C VAL A 693 -22.65 2.66 1.66
N SER A 694 -21.57 3.46 1.55
CA SER A 694 -20.19 3.04 1.87
C SER A 694 -20.05 2.44 3.28
N LYS A 695 -20.80 2.93 4.27
CA LYS A 695 -20.73 2.38 5.63
C LYS A 695 -21.17 0.92 5.71
N HIS A 696 -22.14 0.50 4.87
CA HIS A 696 -22.63 -0.88 4.82
C HIS A 696 -21.67 -1.78 4.03
N ALA A 697 -21.04 -1.22 2.98
CA ALA A 697 -19.98 -1.90 2.26
C ALA A 697 -18.74 -2.19 3.14
N LYS A 698 -18.40 -1.28 4.06
CA LYS A 698 -17.34 -1.50 5.07
C LYS A 698 -17.63 -2.68 5.99
N ASN A 699 -18.91 -2.89 6.31
CA ASN A 699 -19.38 -4.01 7.13
C ASN A 699 -19.68 -5.26 6.29
N ASP A 700 -19.39 -5.22 4.99
CA ASP A 700 -19.65 -6.30 4.03
C ASP A 700 -21.14 -6.70 3.92
N ASP A 701 -22.05 -5.79 4.24
CA ASP A 701 -23.51 -6.02 4.19
C ASP A 701 -24.05 -5.82 2.77
N PHE A 702 -23.85 -6.83 1.91
CA PHE A 702 -24.28 -6.81 0.53
C PHE A 702 -25.82 -6.66 0.37
N ASN A 703 -26.58 -7.22 1.30
CA ASN A 703 -28.04 -7.14 1.29
C ASN A 703 -28.49 -5.68 1.47
N MET A 704 -27.92 -5.00 2.47
CA MET A 704 -28.26 -3.59 2.74
C MET A 704 -27.75 -2.66 1.63
N VAL A 705 -26.55 -2.92 1.08
CA VAL A 705 -26.03 -2.19 -0.09
C VAL A 705 -27.01 -2.30 -1.25
N THR A 706 -27.47 -3.49 -1.60
CA THR A 706 -28.44 -3.71 -2.68
C THR A 706 -29.77 -3.02 -2.39
N ALA A 707 -30.30 -3.15 -1.18
CA ALA A 707 -31.57 -2.55 -0.78
C ALA A 707 -31.56 -1.03 -0.88
N LEU A 708 -30.45 -0.37 -0.54
CA LEU A 708 -30.32 1.09 -0.61
C LEU A 708 -30.19 1.61 -2.05
N ILE A 709 -29.51 0.87 -2.92
CA ILE A 709 -29.33 1.28 -4.33
C ILE A 709 -30.63 1.07 -5.11
N ASN A 710 -31.24 -0.11 -5.02
CA ASN A 710 -32.41 -0.49 -5.80
C ASN A 710 -33.74 -0.09 -5.16
N GLY A 711 -33.79 0.12 -3.84
CA GLY A 711 -35.04 0.25 -3.07
C GLY A 711 -35.71 -1.08 -2.75
N GLY A 712 -35.09 -2.19 -3.13
CA GLY A 712 -35.49 -3.60 -2.93
C GLY A 712 -34.40 -4.54 -3.35
N PHE A 713 -34.76 -5.69 -3.97
CA PHE A 713 -33.81 -6.74 -4.31
C PHE A 713 -33.88 -7.17 -5.79
N ASN A 714 -34.35 -6.28 -6.67
CA ASN A 714 -34.35 -6.57 -8.09
C ASN A 714 -32.93 -6.71 -8.60
N GLY A 715 -32.67 -7.79 -9.36
CA GLY A 715 -31.33 -8.09 -9.87
C GLY A 715 -30.32 -8.52 -8.80
N TYR A 716 -30.76 -8.92 -7.60
CA TYR A 716 -29.89 -9.31 -6.49
C TYR A 716 -28.84 -10.36 -6.89
N ASN A 717 -29.27 -11.45 -7.54
CA ASN A 717 -28.37 -12.52 -7.99
C ASN A 717 -27.35 -12.05 -9.04
N ASP A 718 -27.75 -11.15 -9.94
CA ASP A 718 -26.83 -10.61 -10.94
C ASP A 718 -25.81 -9.65 -10.28
N ARG A 719 -26.24 -8.81 -9.33
CA ARG A 719 -25.35 -7.99 -8.53
C ARG A 719 -24.36 -8.82 -7.73
N LEU A 720 -24.85 -9.91 -7.11
CA LEU A 720 -24.01 -10.86 -6.36
C LEU A 720 -22.98 -11.57 -7.26
N LYS A 721 -23.35 -11.90 -8.48
CA LYS A 721 -22.43 -12.47 -9.47
C LYS A 721 -21.28 -11.49 -9.80
N TYR A 722 -21.58 -10.22 -10.03
CA TYR A 722 -20.54 -9.20 -10.24
C TYR A 722 -19.70 -8.97 -8.99
N PHE A 723 -20.33 -8.97 -7.81
CA PHE A 723 -19.61 -8.86 -6.53
C PHE A 723 -18.62 -9.99 -6.32
N ASN A 724 -19.04 -11.25 -6.47
CA ASN A 724 -18.16 -12.40 -6.30
C ASN A 724 -17.03 -12.40 -7.34
N ARG A 725 -17.32 -11.98 -8.58
CA ARG A 725 -16.29 -11.81 -9.60
C ARG A 725 -15.27 -10.73 -9.19
N ALA A 726 -15.71 -9.59 -8.74
CA ALA A 726 -14.82 -8.52 -8.28
C ALA A 726 -14.03 -8.94 -7.04
N VAL A 727 -14.63 -9.68 -6.10
CA VAL A 727 -13.95 -10.26 -4.94
C VAL A 727 -12.81 -11.18 -5.38
N SER A 728 -13.06 -12.05 -6.35
CA SER A 728 -12.04 -12.95 -6.89
C SER A 728 -10.92 -12.18 -7.63
N VAL A 729 -11.28 -11.24 -8.51
CA VAL A 729 -10.31 -10.43 -9.26
C VAL A 729 -9.44 -9.59 -8.33
N PHE A 730 -10.04 -9.00 -7.32
CA PHE A 730 -9.36 -8.15 -6.33
C PHE A 730 -8.68 -8.93 -5.21
N LYS A 731 -8.84 -10.27 -5.17
CA LYS A 731 -8.34 -11.11 -4.07
C LYS A 731 -8.81 -10.60 -2.70
N ALA A 732 -10.10 -10.34 -2.61
CA ALA A 732 -10.73 -9.67 -1.48
C ALA A 732 -11.22 -10.65 -0.39
N GLU A 733 -10.93 -11.93 -0.50
CA GLU A 733 -11.35 -12.98 0.44
C GLU A 733 -10.80 -12.75 1.85
N HIS A 734 -9.62 -12.19 1.98
CA HIS A 734 -8.98 -11.87 3.27
C HIS A 734 -9.79 -10.87 4.13
N LEU A 735 -10.70 -10.11 3.51
CA LEU A 735 -11.62 -9.18 4.20
C LEU A 735 -13.03 -9.75 4.39
N ASN A 736 -13.25 -11.02 4.09
CA ASN A 736 -14.53 -11.68 4.34
C ASN A 736 -14.70 -11.92 5.86
N VAL A 737 -15.25 -10.94 6.53
CA VAL A 737 -15.52 -10.98 7.99
C VAL A 737 -16.42 -12.15 8.39
N LEU A 738 -17.25 -12.62 7.47
CA LEU A 738 -18.26 -13.65 7.75
C LEU A 738 -17.86 -15.04 7.28
N LYS A 739 -16.76 -15.17 6.55
CA LYS A 739 -16.28 -16.44 5.95
C LYS A 739 -17.35 -17.19 5.14
N LYS A 740 -18.27 -16.45 4.50
CA LYS A 740 -19.35 -16.98 3.66
C LYS A 740 -19.15 -16.52 2.21
N GLU A 741 -19.39 -17.40 1.25
CA GLU A 741 -19.19 -17.13 -0.19
C GLU A 741 -20.23 -16.16 -0.77
N ALA A 742 -21.43 -16.11 -0.20
CA ALA A 742 -22.53 -15.28 -0.68
C ALA A 742 -23.06 -14.45 0.50
N GLY A 743 -23.01 -13.14 0.39
CA GLY A 743 -23.68 -12.15 1.24
C GLY A 743 -24.03 -12.55 2.69
N LEU A 744 -24.43 -11.61 3.46
CA LEU A 744 -24.92 -11.91 4.81
C LEU A 744 -26.22 -12.73 4.76
N SER A 745 -26.42 -13.63 5.72
CA SER A 745 -27.76 -14.18 5.97
C SER A 745 -28.74 -13.04 6.23
N PHE A 746 -30.02 -13.28 6.07
CA PHE A 746 -31.04 -12.26 6.36
C PHE A 746 -30.92 -11.75 7.80
N GLU A 747 -30.66 -12.63 8.74
CA GLU A 747 -30.56 -12.34 10.17
C GLU A 747 -29.33 -11.52 10.55
N ASP A 748 -28.22 -11.70 9.83
CA ASP A 748 -26.94 -11.02 10.08
C ASP A 748 -26.87 -9.65 9.41
N SER A 749 -27.73 -9.40 8.42
CA SER A 749 -27.80 -8.13 7.68
C SER A 749 -28.60 -7.07 8.39
N GLU A 750 -28.25 -5.80 8.22
CA GLU A 750 -29.04 -4.67 8.73
C GLU A 750 -30.47 -4.63 8.19
N ILE A 751 -30.75 -5.24 7.01
CA ILE A 751 -32.11 -5.31 6.47
C ILE A 751 -33.08 -5.97 7.42
N TYR A 752 -32.60 -6.89 8.30
CA TYR A 752 -33.36 -7.55 9.34
C TYR A 752 -34.05 -6.56 10.30
N ASN A 753 -33.48 -5.39 10.49
CA ASN A 753 -33.95 -4.36 11.41
C ASN A 753 -34.81 -3.28 10.73
N TYR A 754 -34.94 -3.32 9.39
CA TYR A 754 -35.72 -2.35 8.63
C TYR A 754 -37.02 -2.99 8.08
N ARG A 755 -38.18 -2.59 8.61
CA ARG A 755 -39.48 -3.15 8.24
C ARG A 755 -39.74 -3.22 6.73
N VAL A 756 -39.33 -2.18 5.99
CA VAL A 756 -39.52 -2.11 4.54
C VAL A 756 -38.64 -3.14 3.84
N TYR A 757 -37.40 -3.26 4.24
CA TYR A 757 -36.46 -4.17 3.60
C TYR A 757 -36.68 -5.62 4.03
N ALA A 758 -37.06 -5.88 5.29
CA ALA A 758 -37.47 -7.22 5.73
C ALA A 758 -38.69 -7.71 4.93
N TYR A 759 -39.71 -6.84 4.75
CA TYR A 759 -40.86 -7.16 3.93
C TYR A 759 -40.47 -7.39 2.44
N SER A 760 -39.64 -6.51 1.91
CA SER A 760 -39.16 -6.63 0.52
C SER A 760 -38.37 -7.92 0.31
N TRP A 761 -37.49 -8.31 1.25
CA TRP A 761 -36.77 -9.57 1.19
C TRP A 761 -37.72 -10.77 1.09
N GLY A 762 -38.78 -10.79 1.95
CA GLY A 762 -39.82 -11.79 1.88
C GLY A 762 -40.50 -11.86 0.51
N ARG A 763 -40.86 -10.71 -0.10
CA ARG A 763 -41.52 -10.65 -1.41
C ARG A 763 -40.67 -11.20 -2.54
N TYR A 764 -39.36 -10.89 -2.54
CA TYR A 764 -38.45 -11.31 -3.60
C TYR A 764 -38.12 -12.81 -3.52
N HIS A 765 -38.09 -13.39 -2.32
CA HIS A 765 -37.90 -14.83 -2.12
C HIS A 765 -39.19 -15.67 -2.21
N ASP A 766 -40.35 -15.03 -2.14
CA ASP A 766 -41.65 -15.71 -2.17
C ASP A 766 -41.93 -16.36 -3.57
N PRO A 767 -42.07 -17.68 -3.63
CA PRO A 767 -42.40 -18.38 -4.88
C PRO A 767 -43.74 -17.96 -5.51
N LEU A 768 -44.68 -17.46 -4.68
CA LEU A 768 -46.00 -17.01 -5.13
C LEU A 768 -45.97 -15.58 -5.69
N ARG A 769 -44.83 -14.93 -5.78
CA ARG A 769 -44.69 -13.56 -6.29
C ARG A 769 -43.90 -13.51 -7.58
N ASN A 770 -44.26 -12.51 -8.41
CA ASN A 770 -43.60 -12.28 -9.70
C ASN A 770 -42.34 -11.42 -9.65
N GLU A 771 -41.92 -10.97 -8.44
CA GLU A 771 -40.70 -10.23 -8.30
C GLU A 771 -39.52 -11.11 -8.72
N SER A 772 -38.68 -10.60 -9.63
CA SER A 772 -37.53 -11.32 -10.14
C SER A 772 -36.22 -10.81 -9.53
N GLY A 773 -35.16 -11.60 -9.64
CA GLY A 773 -33.82 -11.17 -9.27
C GLY A 773 -33.21 -11.87 -8.07
N THR A 774 -34.00 -12.71 -7.36
CA THR A 774 -33.55 -13.62 -6.29
C THR A 774 -34.01 -15.03 -6.57
N ASP A 775 -33.30 -16.01 -6.04
CA ASP A 775 -33.77 -17.39 -5.99
C ASP A 775 -35.00 -17.49 -5.10
N LYS A 776 -36.01 -18.27 -5.55
CA LYS A 776 -37.26 -18.44 -4.79
C LYS A 776 -37.04 -19.46 -3.68
N ASP A 777 -37.27 -19.01 -2.44
CA ASP A 777 -37.15 -19.84 -1.24
C ASP A 777 -38.29 -19.50 -0.28
N LYS A 778 -39.26 -20.43 -0.18
CA LYS A 778 -40.41 -20.27 0.71
C LYS A 778 -40.00 -20.14 2.18
N THR A 779 -38.97 -20.84 2.60
CA THR A 779 -38.49 -20.79 3.98
C THR A 779 -37.93 -19.43 4.34
N GLU A 780 -37.10 -18.91 3.46
CA GLU A 780 -36.49 -17.59 3.59
C GLU A 780 -37.56 -16.47 3.52
N ALA A 781 -38.51 -16.59 2.58
CA ALA A 781 -39.64 -15.67 2.49
C ALA A 781 -40.46 -15.62 3.78
N LEU A 782 -40.79 -16.77 4.38
CA LEU A 782 -41.56 -16.84 5.60
C LEU A 782 -40.80 -16.26 6.81
N LYS A 783 -39.50 -16.48 6.91
CA LYS A 783 -38.69 -15.85 7.97
C LYS A 783 -38.76 -14.33 7.85
N ALA A 784 -38.57 -13.80 6.67
CA ALA A 784 -38.59 -12.37 6.41
C ALA A 784 -39.96 -11.73 6.64
N TYR A 785 -41.05 -12.40 6.23
CA TYR A 785 -42.41 -11.94 6.50
C TYR A 785 -42.72 -11.91 8.00
N ARG A 786 -42.36 -12.94 8.73
CA ARG A 786 -42.56 -12.99 10.21
C ARG A 786 -41.78 -11.84 10.88
N ARG A 787 -40.56 -11.61 10.47
CA ARG A 787 -39.81 -10.49 10.98
C ARG A 787 -40.45 -9.14 10.64
N ALA A 788 -40.91 -8.97 9.41
CA ALA A 788 -41.59 -7.77 8.97
C ALA A 788 -42.88 -7.53 9.81
N VAL A 789 -43.70 -8.56 10.09
CA VAL A 789 -44.86 -8.46 10.98
C VAL A 789 -44.44 -7.86 12.32
N THR A 790 -43.46 -8.46 13.00
CA THR A 790 -42.96 -7.95 14.29
C THR A 790 -42.53 -6.46 14.22
N LEU A 791 -41.91 -6.04 13.13
CA LEU A 791 -41.45 -4.66 12.99
C LEU A 791 -42.58 -3.68 12.68
N TYR A 792 -43.63 -4.09 11.94
CA TYR A 792 -44.81 -3.27 11.65
C TYR A 792 -45.76 -3.19 12.86
N GLU A 793 -45.92 -4.28 13.63
CA GLU A 793 -46.64 -4.27 14.90
C GLU A 793 -46.09 -3.25 15.91
N ARG A 794 -44.77 -3.18 16.05
CA ARG A 794 -44.12 -2.17 16.90
C ARG A 794 -44.43 -0.74 16.53
N ARG A 795 -44.92 -0.51 15.30
CA ARG A 795 -45.30 0.79 14.77
C ARG A 795 -46.81 1.03 14.77
N GLY A 796 -47.61 0.01 15.14
CA GLY A 796 -49.05 0.10 15.15
C GLY A 796 -49.71 0.06 13.77
N ASP A 797 -49.02 -0.43 12.73
CA ASP A 797 -49.52 -0.52 11.34
C ASP A 797 -50.29 -1.83 11.13
N ALA A 798 -51.49 -1.90 11.73
CA ALA A 798 -52.32 -3.10 11.68
C ALA A 798 -52.72 -3.52 10.27
N GLY A 799 -52.93 -2.53 9.35
CA GLY A 799 -53.28 -2.83 7.97
C GLY A 799 -52.14 -3.56 7.22
N LYS A 800 -50.88 -3.12 7.45
CA LYS A 800 -49.73 -3.78 6.85
C LYS A 800 -49.44 -5.14 7.46
N VAL A 801 -49.68 -5.28 8.78
CA VAL A 801 -49.57 -6.58 9.48
C VAL A 801 -50.51 -7.60 8.85
N ALA A 802 -51.81 -7.26 8.72
CA ALA A 802 -52.81 -8.15 8.13
C ALA A 802 -52.47 -8.52 6.66
N ASP A 803 -51.96 -7.57 5.88
CA ASP A 803 -51.47 -7.84 4.52
C ASP A 803 -50.34 -8.88 4.50
N ILE A 804 -49.34 -8.76 5.39
CA ILE A 804 -48.23 -9.69 5.47
C ILE A 804 -48.65 -11.06 6.02
N GLU A 805 -49.53 -11.11 7.03
CA GLU A 805 -50.04 -12.37 7.57
C GLU A 805 -50.82 -13.14 6.52
N SER A 806 -51.57 -12.45 5.64
CA SER A 806 -52.22 -13.10 4.51
C SER A 806 -51.26 -13.83 3.57
N LYS A 807 -50.02 -13.33 3.44
CA LYS A 807 -48.98 -13.94 2.60
C LYS A 807 -48.33 -15.13 3.32
N ILE A 808 -48.15 -15.03 4.64
CA ILE A 808 -47.64 -16.14 5.46
C ILE A 808 -48.58 -17.34 5.38
N ASN A 809 -49.88 -17.09 5.39
CA ASN A 809 -50.93 -18.11 5.42
C ASN A 809 -51.40 -18.56 4.04
N ALA A 810 -50.86 -18.00 2.97
CA ALA A 810 -51.21 -18.41 1.62
C ALA A 810 -50.85 -19.88 1.36
N PRO A 811 -51.76 -20.69 0.81
CA PRO A 811 -51.43 -22.04 0.44
C PRO A 811 -50.36 -22.04 -0.64
N GLY A 812 -49.33 -22.88 -0.46
CA GLY A 812 -48.17 -22.99 -1.35
C GLY A 812 -48.47 -23.71 -2.63
#